data_64e45074da801be490238ca7228ecd77
#
_entry.id   64e45074da801be490238ca7228ecd77
#
_cell.length_a   1.000
_cell.length_b   1.000
_cell.length_c   1.000
_cell.angle_alpha   90.00
_cell.angle_beta   90.00
_cell.angle_gamma   90.00
#
_symmetry.space_group_name_H-M   'P 1'
#
loop_
_entity.id
_entity.type
_entity.pdbx_description
1 polymer ?
#
loop_
_entity_poly.entity_id
_entity_poly.type
_entity_poly.pdbx_seq_one_letter_code
_entity_poly.pdbx_strand_id
1 'polypeptide(L)'
;MMVSRLFLFLYLSFLSIGMFSQVADQKLTLEDAVSSSLLPRDLMNLSWIPGTNQYAYTNPFTQNLMYGDENGKEEILIELEQLAKASGYSLFRFPGITWTDGKHFSFRIADTYFECNLGDKSVKSLYTFPAEAENHVFASNQNLAYTMGYNVFVMEKGESKATQVTKDGHFDLTYGEAAHRNEFGITSGLFWANSGNQIAFYRVDQSMVTNYPLVNYYDTPASMVPDKYPMAGDKSHHASIGVYNLKTGSTVYLKTGTPLEQYLTNITWAPDDKSIFVAVVNREQNHLRLNQYDATTGELIKTLFEEKHGKYVEPEHGPIFRPNYPDQFFWFSERDGFNHLYLYHIDGTRTRQVTQGNWEVTEFLGFDERGSKVFFIGTAESPIERHIYSANIANQQLTKYSRDPGFHSAQLSQNGEFILDTYSSMSVPGKSVLIETDKNRLVKDIYLARNPLEGYDLGEMEIFPIKADDGTDLYCRLIKPANFDPAKKYPVMVYVYGGPHVQLVQNSWQGGARLFLQYMAQKGYIVFTLDNRGTSNRGLKFEQETFRNLGTKEIEDQLQGVRYLRTLTYVDTDRLGVYGWSFGGFMTTSLMLRKPGVFKVGVAGGPVIDWRLYEIMYTERYMDTPEENPQGYDQANLLNYVSKLKGDLLIIHGQQDDVVVPQHSFRFVRKCVEEGIQIDYFPYPTHPHNVRGIDRAHLLKKISKYFDDHL
;
A
#
# COMPACT_ATOMS: atom_id res chain seq x y z
N MET A 1 -43.61 -70.79 44.13
CA MET A 1 -44.05 -69.89 43.07
C MET A 1 -43.81 -68.48 43.50
N MET A 2 -42.67 -67.94 43.27
CA MET A 2 -42.37 -66.53 43.39
C MET A 2 -41.22 -66.20 42.44
N VAL A 3 -41.47 -65.39 41.43
CA VAL A 3 -40.51 -64.96 40.41
C VAL A 3 -39.77 -63.72 40.96
N SER A 4 -38.49 -63.85 41.16
CA SER A 4 -37.61 -62.75 41.54
C SER A 4 -37.15 -61.99 40.33
N ARG A 5 -37.42 -60.68 40.24
CA ARG A 5 -36.92 -59.75 39.25
C ARG A 5 -35.61 -59.13 39.74
N LEU A 6 -34.54 -59.39 39.02
CA LEU A 6 -33.23 -58.80 39.18
C LEU A 6 -33.20 -57.43 38.48
N PHE A 7 -33.01 -56.33 39.18
CA PHE A 7 -32.74 -54.99 38.65
C PHE A 7 -31.25 -54.83 38.44
N LEU A 8 -30.84 -54.61 37.20
CA LEU A 8 -29.47 -54.32 36.82
C LEU A 8 -29.30 -52.79 36.79
N PHE A 9 -28.55 -52.21 37.72
CA PHE A 9 -28.16 -50.78 37.70
C PHE A 9 -26.95 -50.63 36.78
N LEU A 10 -27.13 -49.94 35.62
CA LEU A 10 -26.02 -49.45 34.77
C LEU A 10 -25.48 -48.12 35.40
N TYR A 11 -24.26 -48.16 35.89
CA TYR A 11 -23.47 -46.96 36.22
C TYR A 11 -22.94 -46.37 34.90
N LEU A 12 -23.50 -45.23 34.44
CA LEU A 12 -22.90 -44.40 33.44
C LEU A 12 -21.82 -43.52 34.08
N SER A 13 -20.57 -43.92 33.97
CA SER A 13 -19.44 -43.05 34.29
C SER A 13 -19.30 -41.97 33.19
N PHE A 14 -19.66 -40.75 33.51
CA PHE A 14 -19.29 -39.57 32.71
C PHE A 14 -17.77 -39.39 32.75
N LEU A 15 -17.07 -39.79 31.71
CA LEU A 15 -15.72 -39.31 31.45
C LEU A 15 -15.84 -37.85 31.02
N SER A 16 -15.60 -36.92 31.92
CA SER A 16 -15.28 -35.55 31.59
C SER A 16 -13.93 -35.54 30.83
N ILE A 17 -14.00 -35.44 29.50
CA ILE A 17 -12.84 -35.10 28.72
C ILE A 17 -12.52 -33.67 29.10
N GLY A 18 -11.57 -33.48 30.00
CA GLY A 18 -10.94 -32.21 30.24
C GLY A 18 -10.26 -31.80 28.91
N MET A 19 -10.77 -30.77 28.25
CA MET A 19 -9.98 -30.07 27.28
C MET A 19 -8.76 -29.52 28.02
N PHE A 20 -7.65 -30.21 27.94
CA PHE A 20 -6.36 -29.62 28.23
C PHE A 20 -6.19 -28.52 27.17
N SER A 21 -6.39 -27.26 27.56
CA SER A 21 -5.82 -26.13 26.86
C SER A 21 -4.33 -26.44 26.74
N GLN A 22 -3.87 -26.69 25.52
CA GLN A 22 -2.46 -26.81 25.24
C GLN A 22 -1.84 -25.48 25.69
N VAL A 23 -1.00 -25.53 26.72
CA VAL A 23 -0.28 -24.35 27.19
C VAL A 23 0.59 -23.92 26.03
N ALA A 24 0.39 -22.71 25.54
CA ALA A 24 1.22 -22.11 24.51
C ALA A 24 2.65 -22.01 25.07
N ASP A 25 3.58 -22.77 24.51
CA ASP A 25 4.93 -22.93 25.04
C ASP A 25 6.01 -22.49 24.02
N GLN A 26 5.58 -22.20 22.79
CA GLN A 26 6.47 -21.79 21.71
C GLN A 26 6.67 -20.27 21.72
N LYS A 27 7.93 -19.84 21.70
CA LYS A 27 8.28 -18.41 21.67
C LYS A 27 8.68 -17.99 20.28
N LEU A 28 8.27 -16.77 19.89
CA LEU A 28 8.74 -16.12 18.69
C LEU A 28 10.23 -15.83 18.78
N THR A 29 10.95 -16.09 17.71
CA THR A 29 12.33 -15.65 17.48
C THR A 29 12.34 -14.38 16.61
N LEU A 30 13.49 -13.72 16.48
CA LEU A 30 13.61 -12.60 15.54
C LEU A 30 13.56 -13.07 14.09
N GLU A 31 14.04 -14.26 13.81
CA GLU A 31 13.94 -14.93 12.52
C GLU A 31 12.47 -15.19 12.14
N ASP A 32 11.66 -15.63 13.11
CA ASP A 32 10.21 -15.76 12.93
C ASP A 32 9.55 -14.42 12.60
N ALA A 33 9.97 -13.34 13.28
CA ALA A 33 9.42 -12.01 13.07
C ALA A 33 9.69 -11.43 11.67
N VAL A 34 10.64 -11.97 10.92
CA VAL A 34 10.96 -11.57 9.53
C VAL A 34 10.61 -12.63 8.49
N SER A 35 10.31 -13.85 8.93
CA SER A 35 9.95 -14.96 8.07
C SER A 35 8.53 -14.84 7.54
N SER A 36 8.31 -15.23 6.29
CA SER A 36 6.97 -15.41 5.75
C SER A 36 6.28 -16.71 6.21
N SER A 37 6.99 -17.59 6.92
CA SER A 37 6.45 -18.88 7.36
C SER A 37 5.33 -18.77 8.38
N LEU A 38 5.34 -17.69 9.19
CA LEU A 38 4.32 -17.37 10.18
C LEU A 38 3.28 -16.34 9.71
N LEU A 39 3.23 -16.09 8.41
CA LEU A 39 2.11 -15.35 7.82
C LEU A 39 0.98 -16.34 7.45
N PRO A 40 -0.28 -15.96 7.64
CA PRO A 40 -1.39 -16.73 7.10
C PRO A 40 -1.19 -16.99 5.60
N ARG A 41 -1.52 -18.17 5.14
CA ARG A 41 -1.43 -18.50 3.71
C ARG A 41 -2.74 -18.13 3.05
N ASP A 42 -2.69 -17.17 2.15
CA ASP A 42 -3.81 -16.81 1.28
C ASP A 42 -3.90 -17.73 0.08
N LEU A 43 -5.06 -17.73 -0.60
CA LEU A 43 -5.21 -18.39 -1.89
C LEU A 43 -4.51 -17.58 -2.98
N MET A 44 -3.37 -18.11 -3.46
CA MET A 44 -2.71 -17.53 -4.63
C MET A 44 -3.57 -17.72 -5.88
N ASN A 45 -3.48 -16.78 -6.81
CA ASN A 45 -4.20 -16.81 -8.10
C ASN A 45 -5.75 -16.87 -7.96
N LEU A 46 -6.30 -16.52 -6.79
CA LEU A 46 -7.75 -16.37 -6.64
C LEU A 46 -8.21 -15.24 -7.57
N SER A 47 -8.96 -15.62 -8.61
CA SER A 47 -9.41 -14.68 -9.65
C SER A 47 -10.54 -15.28 -10.48
N TRP A 48 -11.35 -14.41 -11.08
CA TRP A 48 -12.37 -14.83 -12.03
C TRP A 48 -11.74 -15.34 -13.33
N ILE A 49 -12.33 -16.41 -13.91
CA ILE A 49 -12.02 -16.87 -15.26
C ILE A 49 -12.84 -16.02 -16.23
N PRO A 50 -12.22 -15.26 -17.15
CA PRO A 50 -12.93 -14.33 -18.03
C PRO A 50 -14.06 -14.96 -18.82
N GLY A 51 -15.19 -14.26 -18.92
CA GLY A 51 -16.38 -14.70 -19.64
C GLY A 51 -17.18 -15.83 -18.96
N THR A 52 -16.88 -16.11 -17.68
CA THR A 52 -17.58 -17.15 -16.91
C THR A 52 -17.90 -16.63 -15.49
N ASN A 53 -18.77 -17.38 -14.77
CA ASN A 53 -18.97 -17.23 -13.32
C ASN A 53 -18.13 -18.23 -12.52
N GLN A 54 -17.03 -18.71 -13.10
CA GLN A 54 -16.08 -19.62 -12.46
C GLN A 54 -14.87 -18.83 -11.97
N TYR A 55 -14.31 -19.23 -10.84
CA TYR A 55 -13.08 -18.67 -10.30
C TYR A 55 -11.98 -19.73 -10.27
N ALA A 56 -10.75 -19.28 -10.40
CA ALA A 56 -9.57 -20.11 -10.24
C ALA A 56 -8.79 -19.72 -8.98
N TYR A 57 -8.05 -20.69 -8.45
CA TYR A 57 -7.11 -20.47 -7.37
C TYR A 57 -6.03 -21.56 -7.35
N THR A 58 -4.87 -21.26 -6.78
CA THR A 58 -3.83 -22.26 -6.53
C THR A 58 -4.10 -22.93 -5.18
N ASN A 59 -4.26 -24.25 -5.19
CA ASN A 59 -4.40 -25.01 -3.95
C ASN A 59 -3.12 -24.90 -3.11
N PRO A 60 -3.18 -24.42 -1.87
CA PRO A 60 -1.98 -24.11 -1.06
C PRO A 60 -1.18 -25.37 -0.67
N PHE A 61 -1.75 -26.56 -0.76
CA PHE A 61 -1.10 -27.81 -0.39
C PHE A 61 -0.53 -28.56 -1.60
N THR A 62 -1.34 -28.74 -2.66
CA THR A 62 -0.92 -29.47 -3.85
C THR A 62 -0.23 -28.61 -4.89
N GLN A 63 -0.34 -27.28 -4.78
CA GLN A 63 0.15 -26.31 -5.76
C GLN A 63 -0.44 -26.48 -7.16
N ASN A 64 -1.60 -27.14 -7.28
CA ASN A 64 -2.33 -27.25 -8.54
C ASN A 64 -3.23 -26.04 -8.75
N LEU A 65 -3.42 -25.62 -9.98
CA LEU A 65 -4.44 -24.63 -10.33
C LEU A 65 -5.80 -25.31 -10.34
N MET A 66 -6.69 -24.83 -9.50
CA MET A 66 -8.07 -25.31 -9.36
C MET A 66 -9.05 -24.32 -9.99
N TYR A 67 -10.25 -24.77 -10.32
CA TYR A 67 -11.40 -23.89 -10.44
C TYR A 67 -12.53 -24.30 -9.51
N GLY A 68 -13.39 -23.33 -9.21
CA GLY A 68 -14.65 -23.53 -8.52
C GLY A 68 -15.78 -22.75 -9.17
N ASP A 69 -17.03 -23.12 -8.88
CA ASP A 69 -18.24 -22.44 -9.35
C ASP A 69 -19.24 -22.17 -8.22
N GLU A 70 -20.32 -21.48 -8.56
CA GLU A 70 -21.42 -21.16 -7.66
C GLU A 70 -22.23 -22.36 -7.17
N ASN A 71 -22.10 -23.52 -7.83
CA ASN A 71 -22.77 -24.77 -7.46
C ASN A 71 -21.92 -25.63 -6.53
N GLY A 72 -20.72 -25.18 -6.20
CA GLY A 72 -19.79 -25.87 -5.31
C GLY A 72 -18.92 -26.93 -6.01
N LYS A 73 -18.92 -26.97 -7.33
CA LYS A 73 -18.01 -27.83 -8.10
C LYS A 73 -16.59 -27.31 -7.97
N GLU A 74 -15.65 -28.22 -7.73
CA GLU A 74 -14.20 -27.91 -7.72
C GLU A 74 -13.47 -29.01 -8.52
N GLU A 75 -12.60 -28.60 -9.44
CA GLU A 75 -11.77 -29.49 -10.23
C GLU A 75 -10.39 -28.92 -10.49
N ILE A 76 -9.43 -29.76 -10.82
CA ILE A 76 -8.09 -29.36 -11.23
C ILE A 76 -8.14 -28.83 -12.66
N LEU A 77 -7.74 -27.59 -12.88
CA LEU A 77 -7.53 -27.04 -14.22
C LEU A 77 -6.23 -27.54 -14.83
N ILE A 78 -5.15 -27.49 -14.07
CA ILE A 78 -3.85 -28.03 -14.48
C ILE A 78 -3.02 -28.34 -13.24
N GLU A 79 -2.31 -29.45 -13.25
CA GLU A 79 -1.37 -29.84 -12.21
C GLU A 79 -0.05 -29.08 -12.35
N LEU A 80 0.63 -28.80 -11.23
CA LEU A 80 1.94 -28.15 -11.25
C LEU A 80 2.97 -28.93 -12.07
N GLU A 81 2.96 -30.27 -11.97
CA GLU A 81 3.88 -31.14 -12.71
C GLU A 81 3.62 -31.07 -14.23
N GLN A 82 2.35 -30.99 -14.64
CA GLN A 82 1.97 -30.84 -16.06
C GLN A 82 2.48 -29.48 -16.60
N LEU A 83 2.29 -28.39 -15.83
CA LEU A 83 2.78 -27.07 -16.21
C LEU A 83 4.31 -27.03 -16.30
N ALA A 84 5.00 -27.62 -15.31
CA ALA A 84 6.45 -27.72 -15.29
C ALA A 84 6.98 -28.49 -16.51
N LYS A 85 6.40 -29.66 -16.81
CA LYS A 85 6.76 -30.47 -17.97
C LYS A 85 6.54 -29.73 -19.29
N ALA A 86 5.37 -29.09 -19.43
CA ALA A 86 4.99 -28.38 -20.65
C ALA A 86 5.83 -27.11 -20.88
N SER A 87 6.24 -26.41 -19.82
CA SER A 87 7.11 -25.24 -19.92
C SER A 87 8.59 -25.57 -20.08
N GLY A 88 9.02 -26.81 -19.74
CA GLY A 88 10.41 -27.24 -19.72
C GLY A 88 11.22 -26.74 -18.52
N TYR A 89 10.57 -26.18 -17.50
CA TYR A 89 11.20 -25.65 -16.27
C TYR A 89 10.82 -26.48 -15.04
N SER A 90 11.74 -26.54 -14.08
CA SER A 90 11.42 -27.11 -12.76
C SER A 90 10.67 -26.06 -11.93
N LEU A 91 9.44 -26.38 -11.53
CA LEU A 91 8.60 -25.51 -10.72
C LEU A 91 8.36 -26.15 -9.33
N PHE A 92 8.64 -25.40 -8.27
CA PHE A 92 8.37 -25.83 -6.89
C PHE A 92 7.04 -25.27 -6.34
N ARG A 93 6.49 -24.28 -7.02
CA ARG A 93 5.20 -23.65 -6.71
C ARG A 93 4.55 -23.20 -8.02
N PHE A 94 3.23 -23.10 -8.01
CA PHE A 94 2.51 -22.55 -9.14
C PHE A 94 2.88 -21.06 -9.32
N PRO A 95 3.18 -20.60 -10.54
CA PRO A 95 3.51 -19.20 -10.78
C PRO A 95 2.28 -18.31 -10.62
N GLY A 96 2.52 -16.99 -10.46
CA GLY A 96 1.46 -15.99 -10.64
C GLY A 96 0.97 -16.01 -12.08
N ILE A 97 -0.34 -15.98 -12.27
CA ILE A 97 -0.96 -16.02 -13.61
C ILE A 97 -1.75 -14.75 -13.90
N THR A 98 -1.88 -14.45 -15.20
CA THR A 98 -2.81 -13.44 -15.72
C THR A 98 -3.67 -14.10 -16.81
N TRP A 99 -4.98 -14.09 -16.63
CA TRP A 99 -5.90 -14.61 -17.63
C TRP A 99 -5.88 -13.74 -18.89
N THR A 100 -5.82 -14.38 -20.04
CA THR A 100 -5.93 -13.73 -21.35
C THR A 100 -7.33 -13.90 -21.94
N ASP A 101 -7.96 -15.02 -21.64
CA ASP A 101 -9.37 -15.33 -21.93
C ASP A 101 -9.85 -16.50 -21.04
N GLY A 102 -11.04 -17.02 -21.26
CA GLY A 102 -11.62 -18.14 -20.50
C GLY A 102 -10.90 -19.50 -20.64
N LYS A 103 -9.87 -19.59 -21.49
CA LYS A 103 -9.13 -20.84 -21.77
C LYS A 103 -7.61 -20.69 -21.70
N HIS A 104 -7.11 -19.47 -21.69
CA HIS A 104 -5.69 -19.20 -21.72
C HIS A 104 -5.30 -18.29 -20.55
N PHE A 105 -4.13 -18.56 -20.00
CA PHE A 105 -3.47 -17.65 -19.07
C PHE A 105 -1.99 -17.52 -19.40
N SER A 106 -1.43 -16.36 -19.10
CA SER A 106 0.00 -16.10 -19.19
C SER A 106 0.66 -16.17 -17.81
N PHE A 107 1.93 -16.53 -17.80
CA PHE A 107 2.79 -16.54 -16.61
C PHE A 107 4.24 -16.29 -16.99
N ARG A 108 5.04 -15.88 -16.03
CA ARG A 108 6.46 -15.55 -16.25
C ARG A 108 7.38 -16.51 -15.52
N ILE A 109 8.42 -16.98 -16.22
CA ILE A 109 9.58 -17.67 -15.63
C ILE A 109 10.83 -16.96 -16.13
N ALA A 110 11.65 -16.43 -15.22
CA ALA A 110 12.85 -15.66 -15.53
C ALA A 110 12.57 -14.49 -16.52
N ASP A 111 13.17 -14.51 -17.67
CA ASP A 111 13.08 -13.52 -18.74
C ASP A 111 12.03 -13.85 -19.82
N THR A 112 11.20 -14.87 -19.60
CA THR A 112 10.25 -15.35 -20.60
C THR A 112 8.83 -15.36 -20.08
N TYR A 113 7.90 -14.78 -20.86
CA TYR A 113 6.47 -14.96 -20.68
C TYR A 113 5.97 -16.16 -21.50
N PHE A 114 5.16 -16.97 -20.89
CA PHE A 114 4.51 -18.15 -21.46
C PHE A 114 3.01 -17.96 -21.50
N GLU A 115 2.35 -18.61 -22.46
CA GLU A 115 0.89 -18.81 -22.47
C GLU A 115 0.59 -20.30 -22.33
N CYS A 116 -0.32 -20.62 -21.40
CA CYS A 116 -0.87 -21.97 -21.24
C CYS A 116 -2.28 -22.03 -21.82
N ASN A 117 -2.54 -23.04 -22.66
CA ASN A 117 -3.87 -23.39 -23.13
C ASN A 117 -4.45 -24.51 -22.27
N LEU A 118 -5.56 -24.23 -21.59
CA LEU A 118 -6.22 -25.22 -20.72
C LEU A 118 -6.90 -26.37 -21.47
N GLY A 119 -7.19 -26.19 -22.76
CA GLY A 119 -7.87 -27.22 -23.55
C GLY A 119 -7.00 -28.44 -23.80
N ASP A 120 -5.77 -28.24 -24.23
CA ASP A 120 -4.80 -29.30 -24.55
C ASP A 120 -3.60 -29.35 -23.59
N LYS A 121 -3.56 -28.46 -22.58
CA LYS A 121 -2.49 -28.32 -21.60
C LYS A 121 -1.13 -27.96 -22.22
N SER A 122 -1.13 -27.39 -23.43
CA SER A 122 0.08 -26.92 -24.08
C SER A 122 0.57 -25.60 -23.49
N VAL A 123 1.89 -25.41 -23.50
CA VAL A 123 2.55 -24.18 -23.09
C VAL A 123 3.43 -23.74 -24.24
N LYS A 124 3.31 -22.46 -24.61
CA LYS A 124 4.18 -21.83 -25.62
C LYS A 124 4.84 -20.58 -25.05
N SER A 125 6.06 -20.30 -25.46
CA SER A 125 6.70 -19.03 -25.21
C SER A 125 5.98 -17.93 -26.00
N LEU A 126 5.65 -16.82 -25.33
CA LEU A 126 5.10 -15.61 -25.96
C LEU A 126 6.21 -14.63 -26.27
N TYR A 127 7.00 -14.27 -25.25
CA TYR A 127 8.05 -13.26 -25.33
C TYR A 127 9.24 -13.65 -24.49
N THR A 128 10.43 -13.49 -25.07
CA THR A 128 11.69 -13.49 -24.32
C THR A 128 12.34 -12.13 -24.51
N PHE A 129 12.80 -11.53 -23.44
CA PHE A 129 13.33 -10.18 -23.43
C PHE A 129 14.69 -10.10 -22.74
N PRO A 130 15.51 -9.06 -23.00
CA PRO A 130 16.78 -8.85 -22.30
C PRO A 130 16.58 -8.76 -20.78
N ALA A 131 17.59 -9.21 -20.03
CA ALA A 131 17.55 -9.17 -18.57
C ALA A 131 17.42 -7.74 -18.00
N GLU A 132 17.86 -6.75 -18.76
CA GLU A 132 17.81 -5.32 -18.43
C GLU A 132 16.43 -4.68 -18.75
N ALA A 133 15.48 -5.46 -19.31
CA ALA A 133 14.13 -4.96 -19.58
C ALA A 133 13.31 -4.84 -18.30
N GLU A 134 12.70 -3.67 -18.10
CA GLU A 134 11.92 -3.32 -16.92
C GLU A 134 10.52 -2.81 -17.32
N ASN A 135 9.66 -2.55 -16.33
CA ASN A 135 8.34 -1.92 -16.52
C ASN A 135 7.46 -2.58 -17.59
N HIS A 136 7.33 -3.91 -17.55
CA HIS A 136 6.54 -4.67 -18.50
C HIS A 136 5.03 -4.43 -18.35
N VAL A 137 4.36 -3.99 -19.42
CA VAL A 137 2.91 -3.76 -19.46
C VAL A 137 2.30 -4.42 -20.70
N PHE A 138 1.29 -5.29 -20.50
CA PHE A 138 0.55 -5.94 -21.56
C PHE A 138 -0.68 -5.13 -21.99
N ALA A 139 -0.90 -5.08 -23.30
CA ALA A 139 -2.16 -4.61 -23.86
C ALA A 139 -3.24 -5.71 -23.84
N SER A 140 -4.50 -5.34 -24.06
CA SER A 140 -5.63 -6.26 -24.19
C SER A 140 -5.46 -7.28 -25.32
N ASN A 141 -4.82 -6.89 -26.42
CA ASN A 141 -4.48 -7.75 -27.56
C ASN A 141 -3.16 -8.54 -27.37
N GLN A 142 -2.60 -8.50 -26.13
CA GLN A 142 -1.35 -9.15 -25.73
C GLN A 142 -0.07 -8.54 -26.32
N ASN A 143 -0.10 -7.36 -26.97
CA ASN A 143 1.12 -6.61 -27.22
C ASN A 143 1.81 -6.26 -25.90
N LEU A 144 3.14 -6.27 -25.89
CA LEU A 144 3.95 -5.99 -24.72
C LEU A 144 4.72 -4.68 -24.91
N ALA A 145 4.68 -3.79 -23.94
CA ALA A 145 5.59 -2.66 -23.82
C ALA A 145 6.50 -2.84 -22.61
N TYR A 146 7.73 -2.35 -22.71
CA TYR A 146 8.70 -2.34 -21.60
C TYR A 146 9.70 -1.21 -21.76
N THR A 147 10.48 -0.93 -20.72
CA THR A 147 11.58 0.02 -20.76
C THR A 147 12.92 -0.70 -20.74
N MET A 148 13.94 -0.13 -21.38
CA MET A 148 15.32 -0.58 -21.30
C MET A 148 16.26 0.58 -21.68
N GLY A 149 17.28 0.83 -20.85
CA GLY A 149 18.23 1.91 -21.09
C GLY A 149 17.56 3.28 -21.25
N TYR A 150 16.57 3.58 -20.36
CA TYR A 150 15.76 4.80 -20.35
C TYR A 150 14.85 5.01 -21.58
N ASN A 151 14.64 3.98 -22.41
CA ASN A 151 13.83 4.06 -23.62
C ASN A 151 12.68 3.06 -23.61
N VAL A 152 11.61 3.38 -24.35
CA VAL A 152 10.42 2.54 -24.54
C VAL A 152 10.61 1.60 -25.73
N PHE A 153 10.22 0.35 -25.53
CA PHE A 153 10.17 -0.71 -26.52
C PHE A 153 8.78 -1.34 -26.56
N VAL A 154 8.37 -1.79 -27.74
CA VAL A 154 7.10 -2.50 -27.96
C VAL A 154 7.37 -3.79 -28.74
N MET A 155 6.77 -4.90 -28.29
CA MET A 155 6.71 -6.17 -29.02
C MET A 155 5.25 -6.47 -29.38
N GLU A 156 4.95 -6.61 -30.66
CA GLU A 156 3.63 -7.03 -31.09
C GLU A 156 3.47 -8.55 -30.92
N LYS A 157 2.25 -8.98 -30.66
CA LYS A 157 1.97 -10.41 -30.47
C LYS A 157 2.38 -11.24 -31.68
N GLY A 158 3.22 -12.24 -31.44
CA GLY A 158 3.75 -13.13 -32.46
C GLY A 158 5.05 -12.67 -33.12
N GLU A 159 5.51 -11.45 -32.81
CA GLU A 159 6.81 -10.97 -33.28
C GLU A 159 7.93 -11.41 -32.33
N SER A 160 9.10 -11.69 -32.89
CA SER A 160 10.28 -12.07 -32.10
C SER A 160 11.24 -10.89 -31.83
N LYS A 161 10.94 -9.72 -32.40
CA LYS A 161 11.79 -8.53 -32.30
C LYS A 161 10.99 -7.33 -31.80
N ALA A 162 11.51 -6.66 -30.78
CA ALA A 162 10.96 -5.41 -30.32
C ALA A 162 11.23 -4.24 -31.22
N THR A 163 10.26 -3.35 -31.36
CA THR A 163 10.40 -2.02 -31.95
C THR A 163 10.82 -1.04 -30.85
N GLN A 164 11.97 -0.38 -31.05
CA GLN A 164 12.39 0.72 -30.17
C GLN A 164 11.62 1.99 -30.52
N VAL A 165 10.80 2.47 -29.62
CA VAL A 165 9.91 3.64 -29.80
C VAL A 165 10.67 4.94 -29.60
N THR A 166 11.49 5.03 -28.53
CA THR A 166 12.32 6.21 -28.23
C THR A 166 13.79 5.85 -28.30
N LYS A 167 14.71 6.83 -28.62
CA LYS A 167 16.11 6.52 -28.93
C LYS A 167 17.13 7.42 -28.24
N ASP A 168 16.67 8.47 -27.59
CA ASP A 168 17.48 9.51 -26.97
C ASP A 168 17.40 9.50 -25.44
N GLY A 169 16.84 8.43 -24.87
CA GLY A 169 16.76 8.23 -23.44
C GLY A 169 18.15 8.08 -22.79
N HIS A 170 18.36 8.77 -21.70
CA HIS A 170 19.55 8.73 -20.87
C HIS A 170 19.21 9.18 -19.43
N PHE A 171 20.18 9.17 -18.52
CA PHE A 171 19.98 9.48 -17.10
C PHE A 171 19.22 10.79 -16.82
N ASP A 172 19.42 11.84 -17.63
CA ASP A 172 18.71 13.12 -17.48
C ASP A 172 17.39 13.18 -18.26
N LEU A 173 17.07 12.16 -19.08
CA LEU A 173 15.88 12.11 -19.92
C LEU A 173 15.35 10.68 -19.99
N THR A 174 14.29 10.38 -19.24
CA THR A 174 13.73 9.02 -19.17
C THR A 174 12.39 8.91 -19.90
N TYR A 175 12.10 7.72 -20.38
CA TYR A 175 10.87 7.40 -21.10
C TYR A 175 10.22 6.15 -20.52
N GLY A 176 8.89 6.18 -20.34
CA GLY A 176 8.11 5.02 -19.93
C GLY A 176 8.26 4.61 -18.46
N GLU A 177 8.97 5.40 -17.68
CA GLU A 177 9.07 5.22 -16.23
C GLU A 177 7.98 6.02 -15.51
N ALA A 178 7.59 5.56 -14.30
CA ALA A 178 6.63 6.28 -13.48
C ALA A 178 7.16 7.67 -13.14
N ALA A 179 6.36 8.70 -13.45
CA ALA A 179 6.72 10.09 -13.17
C ALA A 179 6.42 10.48 -11.72
N HIS A 180 6.89 11.68 -11.32
CA HIS A 180 6.51 12.34 -10.07
C HIS A 180 6.78 11.49 -8.81
N ARG A 181 7.84 10.68 -8.83
CA ARG A 181 8.29 9.81 -7.72
C ARG A 181 7.17 8.91 -7.18
N ASN A 182 6.32 8.40 -8.08
CA ASN A 182 5.16 7.53 -7.77
C ASN A 182 4.06 8.18 -6.92
N GLU A 183 4.05 9.50 -6.78
CA GLU A 183 2.95 10.22 -6.15
C GLU A 183 1.68 10.22 -7.03
N PHE A 184 0.55 10.63 -6.49
CA PHE A 184 -0.75 10.69 -7.19
C PHE A 184 -1.24 9.34 -7.75
N GLY A 185 -0.93 8.23 -7.07
CA GLY A 185 -1.31 6.89 -7.52
C GLY A 185 -0.57 6.41 -8.77
N ILE A 186 0.49 7.10 -9.21
CA ILE A 186 1.25 6.75 -10.40
C ILE A 186 2.16 5.55 -10.09
N THR A 187 1.89 4.40 -10.70
CA THR A 187 2.68 3.16 -10.55
C THR A 187 3.31 2.68 -11.85
N SER A 188 2.99 3.30 -12.98
CA SER A 188 3.50 2.97 -14.32
C SER A 188 3.79 4.22 -15.12
N GLY A 189 4.70 4.09 -16.08
CA GLY A 189 4.95 5.12 -17.09
C GLY A 189 4.43 4.76 -18.50
N LEU A 190 3.73 3.62 -18.64
CA LEU A 190 3.26 3.06 -19.90
C LEU A 190 1.76 2.78 -19.84
N PHE A 191 0.97 3.29 -20.78
CA PHE A 191 -0.49 3.26 -20.78
C PHE A 191 -1.03 2.86 -22.16
N TRP A 192 -1.41 1.59 -22.32
CA TRP A 192 -2.01 1.10 -23.55
C TRP A 192 -3.41 1.66 -23.79
N ALA A 193 -3.69 1.99 -25.05
CA ALA A 193 -5.04 2.19 -25.52
C ALA A 193 -5.87 0.91 -25.41
N ASN A 194 -7.20 1.01 -25.34
CA ASN A 194 -8.08 -0.15 -25.18
C ASN A 194 -7.92 -1.20 -26.29
N SER A 195 -7.64 -0.76 -27.53
CA SER A 195 -7.39 -1.66 -28.67
C SER A 195 -5.98 -2.29 -28.69
N GLY A 196 -5.04 -1.79 -27.87
CA GLY A 196 -3.64 -2.20 -27.89
C GLY A 196 -2.87 -1.76 -29.13
N ASN A 197 -3.39 -0.82 -29.95
CA ASN A 197 -2.74 -0.30 -31.17
C ASN A 197 -1.99 1.02 -30.96
N GLN A 198 -2.15 1.64 -29.81
CA GLN A 198 -1.48 2.87 -29.41
C GLN A 198 -1.04 2.74 -27.95
N ILE A 199 0.04 3.43 -27.60
CA ILE A 199 0.54 3.49 -26.23
C ILE A 199 0.91 4.93 -25.88
N ALA A 200 0.38 5.40 -24.74
CA ALA A 200 0.85 6.63 -24.12
C ALA A 200 1.98 6.30 -23.14
N PHE A 201 2.95 7.21 -23.00
CA PHE A 201 4.07 7.04 -22.11
C PHE A 201 4.57 8.38 -21.57
N TYR A 202 5.10 8.36 -20.36
CA TYR A 202 5.81 9.52 -19.83
C TYR A 202 7.15 9.71 -20.53
N ARG A 203 7.49 10.99 -20.78
CA ARG A 203 8.82 11.49 -21.06
C ARG A 203 9.14 12.48 -19.93
N VAL A 204 10.18 12.21 -19.17
CA VAL A 204 10.59 13.01 -18.01
C VAL A 204 11.97 13.61 -18.29
N ASP A 205 12.02 14.93 -18.50
CA ASP A 205 13.24 15.70 -18.55
C ASP A 205 13.59 16.15 -17.14
N GLN A 206 14.66 15.62 -16.59
CA GLN A 206 15.18 15.91 -15.26
C GLN A 206 16.59 16.50 -15.27
N SER A 207 16.99 17.10 -16.43
CA SER A 207 18.31 17.71 -16.60
C SER A 207 18.57 18.86 -15.63
N MET A 208 17.50 19.56 -15.19
CA MET A 208 17.57 20.65 -14.22
C MET A 208 17.55 20.17 -12.75
N VAL A 209 17.23 18.90 -12.49
CA VAL A 209 17.14 18.34 -11.14
C VAL A 209 18.54 18.01 -10.62
N THR A 210 18.79 18.33 -9.37
CA THR A 210 20.05 18.09 -8.68
C THR A 210 20.39 16.59 -8.65
N ASN A 211 21.65 16.27 -8.99
CA ASN A 211 22.19 14.93 -8.79
C ASN A 211 22.58 14.75 -7.34
N TYR A 212 21.85 13.92 -6.59
CA TYR A 212 22.21 13.58 -5.24
C TYR A 212 23.26 12.44 -5.22
N PRO A 213 24.40 12.60 -4.51
CA PRO A 213 25.50 11.66 -4.53
C PRO A 213 25.27 10.50 -3.54
N LEU A 214 24.60 9.43 -3.96
CA LEU A 214 24.64 8.15 -3.24
C LEU A 214 25.99 7.47 -3.49
N VAL A 215 26.53 6.77 -2.49
CA VAL A 215 27.84 6.14 -2.57
C VAL A 215 27.71 4.63 -2.37
N ASN A 216 28.26 3.87 -3.32
CA ASN A 216 28.45 2.43 -3.18
C ASN A 216 29.82 2.15 -2.57
N TYR A 217 29.86 1.77 -1.31
CA TYR A 217 31.07 1.47 -0.56
C TYR A 217 31.63 0.04 -0.81
N TYR A 218 30.92 -0.78 -1.58
CA TYR A 218 31.37 -2.15 -1.92
C TYR A 218 32.23 -2.21 -3.17
N ASP A 219 32.20 -1.16 -3.98
CA ASP A 219 33.11 -1.04 -5.09
C ASP A 219 34.54 -0.72 -4.60
N THR A 220 35.54 -1.09 -5.38
CA THR A 220 36.94 -0.81 -5.07
C THR A 220 37.62 -0.08 -6.23
N PRO A 221 37.86 1.23 -6.13
CA PRO A 221 37.46 2.16 -5.06
C PRO A 221 35.95 2.35 -5.00
N ALA A 222 35.42 2.90 -3.88
CA ALA A 222 34.02 3.27 -3.78
C ALA A 222 33.55 4.14 -4.94
N SER A 223 32.37 3.86 -5.48
CA SER A 223 31.79 4.57 -6.62
C SER A 223 30.61 5.46 -6.24
N MET A 224 30.36 6.49 -7.02
CA MET A 224 29.14 7.29 -6.91
C MET A 224 28.01 6.67 -7.74
N VAL A 225 26.82 6.56 -7.14
CA VAL A 225 25.57 6.19 -7.80
C VAL A 225 24.62 7.39 -7.66
N PRO A 226 24.64 8.35 -8.60
CA PRO A 226 23.82 9.54 -8.48
C PRO A 226 22.35 9.20 -8.63
N ASP A 227 21.49 9.86 -7.83
CA ASP A 227 20.04 9.86 -7.99
C ASP A 227 19.52 11.26 -8.32
N LYS A 228 18.46 11.37 -9.10
CA LYS A 228 17.77 12.63 -9.37
C LYS A 228 16.83 12.95 -8.21
N TYR A 229 17.26 13.85 -7.35
CA TYR A 229 16.53 14.15 -6.12
C TYR A 229 16.18 15.64 -6.04
N PRO A 230 14.94 16.03 -6.41
CA PRO A 230 14.49 17.42 -6.32
C PRO A 230 14.07 17.73 -4.88
N MET A 231 14.86 18.49 -4.15
CA MET A 231 14.54 18.91 -2.78
C MET A 231 13.49 20.03 -2.76
N ALA A 232 12.69 20.12 -1.70
CA ALA A 232 11.66 21.15 -1.55
C ALA A 232 12.22 22.57 -1.77
N GLY A 233 11.55 23.34 -2.64
CA GLY A 233 11.98 24.66 -3.08
C GLY A 233 12.93 24.69 -4.27
N ASP A 234 13.51 23.54 -4.67
CA ASP A 234 14.39 23.41 -5.84
C ASP A 234 13.60 23.34 -7.16
N LYS A 235 14.33 23.22 -8.28
CA LYS A 235 13.74 22.94 -9.58
C LYS A 235 13.21 21.52 -9.66
N SER A 236 11.99 21.38 -10.17
CA SER A 236 11.37 20.08 -10.44
C SER A 236 11.66 19.62 -11.87
N HIS A 237 11.46 18.33 -12.13
CA HIS A 237 11.49 17.77 -13.46
C HIS A 237 10.30 18.25 -14.32
N HIS A 238 10.46 18.17 -15.63
CA HIS A 238 9.40 18.48 -16.59
C HIS A 238 8.87 17.19 -17.21
N ALA A 239 7.64 16.81 -16.88
CA ALA A 239 6.95 15.69 -17.50
C ALA A 239 6.22 16.11 -18.78
N SER A 240 6.19 15.23 -19.75
CA SER A 240 5.33 15.30 -20.94
C SER A 240 4.82 13.90 -21.30
N ILE A 241 3.76 13.81 -22.10
CA ILE A 241 3.15 12.54 -22.47
C ILE A 241 3.27 12.37 -23.97
N GLY A 242 4.00 11.32 -24.40
CA GLY A 242 4.07 10.87 -25.79
C GLY A 242 3.00 9.82 -26.07
N VAL A 243 2.45 9.83 -27.28
CA VAL A 243 1.50 8.84 -27.78
C VAL A 243 2.09 8.21 -29.04
N TYR A 244 2.44 6.95 -28.97
CA TYR A 244 2.97 6.19 -30.10
C TYR A 244 1.87 5.35 -30.75
N ASN A 245 1.79 5.43 -32.08
CA ASN A 245 0.85 4.64 -32.87
C ASN A 245 1.63 3.53 -33.61
N LEU A 246 1.30 2.26 -33.30
CA LEU A 246 2.00 1.09 -33.82
C LEU A 246 1.87 1.00 -35.36
N LYS A 247 0.72 1.37 -35.93
CA LYS A 247 0.46 1.26 -37.39
C LYS A 247 1.25 2.27 -38.20
N THR A 248 1.41 3.50 -37.69
CA THR A 248 2.11 4.56 -38.40
C THR A 248 3.59 4.67 -38.05
N GLY A 249 3.99 4.10 -36.90
CA GLY A 249 5.33 4.24 -36.35
C GLY A 249 5.67 5.65 -35.87
N SER A 250 4.66 6.51 -35.67
CA SER A 250 4.83 7.91 -35.27
C SER A 250 4.46 8.19 -33.85
N THR A 251 5.17 9.13 -33.23
CA THR A 251 4.88 9.64 -31.88
C THR A 251 4.38 11.08 -31.97
N VAL A 252 3.32 11.38 -31.20
CA VAL A 252 2.79 12.72 -30.98
C VAL A 252 2.89 13.04 -29.49
N TYR A 253 3.23 14.28 -29.13
CA TYR A 253 3.24 14.73 -27.72
C TYR A 253 2.01 15.57 -27.40
N LEU A 254 1.38 15.31 -26.23
CA LEU A 254 0.26 16.11 -25.76
C LEU A 254 0.71 17.52 -25.41
N LYS A 255 -0.06 18.53 -25.83
CA LYS A 255 0.20 19.96 -25.58
C LYS A 255 -0.36 20.39 -24.24
N THR A 256 0.30 19.99 -23.16
CA THR A 256 -0.15 20.20 -21.78
C THR A 256 0.02 21.63 -21.27
N GLY A 257 0.66 22.51 -22.06
CA GLY A 257 0.82 23.93 -21.76
C GLY A 257 1.94 24.23 -20.75
N THR A 258 1.83 25.41 -20.13
CA THR A 258 2.78 25.94 -19.15
C THR A 258 2.06 26.29 -17.85
N PRO A 259 2.75 26.34 -16.68
CA PRO A 259 4.18 26.09 -16.48
C PRO A 259 4.57 24.62 -16.74
N LEU A 260 5.85 24.36 -17.04
CA LEU A 260 6.34 22.97 -17.23
C LEU A 260 6.48 22.20 -15.90
N GLU A 261 6.69 22.92 -14.80
CA GLU A 261 6.70 22.37 -13.45
C GLU A 261 5.25 22.16 -12.96
N GLN A 262 4.53 21.25 -13.61
CA GLN A 262 3.18 20.79 -13.26
C GLN A 262 3.18 19.26 -13.22
N TYR A 263 2.22 18.68 -12.51
CA TYR A 263 2.09 17.24 -12.43
C TYR A 263 1.04 16.76 -13.42
N LEU A 264 1.44 15.82 -14.29
CA LEU A 264 0.57 15.18 -15.27
C LEU A 264 0.17 13.80 -14.74
N THR A 265 -1.05 13.70 -14.22
CA THR A 265 -1.49 12.53 -13.45
C THR A 265 -2.69 11.85 -14.11
N ASN A 266 -3.00 10.63 -13.68
CA ASN A 266 -4.25 9.90 -14.01
C ASN A 266 -4.51 9.74 -15.51
N ILE A 267 -3.47 9.41 -16.28
CA ILE A 267 -3.56 9.20 -17.74
C ILE A 267 -4.59 8.09 -18.03
N THR A 268 -5.66 8.43 -18.75
CA THR A 268 -6.75 7.49 -19.06
C THR A 268 -7.20 7.64 -20.52
N TRP A 269 -7.23 6.53 -21.25
CA TRP A 269 -7.75 6.50 -22.61
C TRP A 269 -9.28 6.57 -22.63
N ALA A 270 -9.84 7.34 -23.56
CA ALA A 270 -11.25 7.26 -23.87
C ALA A 270 -11.63 5.88 -24.41
N PRO A 271 -12.88 5.42 -24.26
CA PRO A 271 -13.30 4.10 -24.74
C PRO A 271 -13.11 3.87 -26.24
N ASP A 272 -13.06 4.94 -27.06
CA ASP A 272 -12.89 4.88 -28.50
C ASP A 272 -11.42 5.07 -28.98
N ASP A 273 -10.46 5.17 -28.05
CA ASP A 273 -9.03 5.38 -28.28
C ASP A 273 -8.67 6.67 -29.06
N LYS A 274 -9.60 7.63 -29.21
CA LYS A 274 -9.35 8.86 -29.96
C LYS A 274 -8.84 9.99 -29.09
N SER A 275 -9.06 9.93 -27.80
CA SER A 275 -8.59 10.95 -26.87
C SER A 275 -8.06 10.37 -25.57
N ILE A 276 -7.28 11.17 -24.86
CA ILE A 276 -6.68 10.86 -23.58
C ILE A 276 -7.07 11.91 -22.56
N PHE A 277 -7.47 11.45 -21.38
CA PHE A 277 -7.71 12.31 -20.22
C PHE A 277 -6.47 12.37 -19.36
N VAL A 278 -6.15 13.57 -18.90
CA VAL A 278 -5.01 13.83 -18.01
C VAL A 278 -5.48 14.80 -16.93
N ALA A 279 -5.30 14.46 -15.68
CA ALA A 279 -5.44 15.40 -14.58
C ALA A 279 -4.15 16.19 -14.44
N VAL A 280 -4.21 17.48 -14.76
CA VAL A 280 -3.08 18.40 -14.66
C VAL A 280 -3.18 19.12 -13.32
N VAL A 281 -2.21 18.88 -12.44
CA VAL A 281 -2.13 19.48 -11.10
C VAL A 281 -1.00 20.53 -11.10
N ASN A 282 -1.26 21.70 -10.52
CA ASN A 282 -0.23 22.74 -10.37
C ASN A 282 0.84 22.32 -9.35
N ARG A 283 1.99 22.99 -9.34
CA ARG A 283 3.10 22.66 -8.41
C ARG A 283 2.69 22.80 -6.94
N GLU A 284 1.83 23.76 -6.60
CA GLU A 284 1.28 23.96 -5.26
C GLU A 284 0.29 22.86 -4.86
N GLN A 285 -0.03 21.94 -5.77
CA GLN A 285 -0.92 20.78 -5.57
C GLN A 285 -2.31 21.10 -5.02
N ASN A 286 -2.80 22.29 -5.24
CA ASN A 286 -4.09 22.78 -4.74
C ASN A 286 -5.12 23.08 -5.84
N HIS A 287 -4.73 22.90 -7.11
CA HIS A 287 -5.58 23.13 -8.27
C HIS A 287 -5.37 22.04 -9.32
N LEU A 288 -6.40 21.26 -9.56
CA LEU A 288 -6.48 20.22 -10.57
C LEU A 288 -7.36 20.67 -11.73
N ARG A 289 -6.96 20.34 -12.96
CA ARG A 289 -7.77 20.46 -14.18
C ARG A 289 -7.82 19.09 -14.87
N LEU A 290 -9.00 18.51 -15.03
CA LEU A 290 -9.16 17.33 -15.87
C LEU A 290 -9.29 17.75 -17.33
N ASN A 291 -8.27 17.48 -18.10
CA ASN A 291 -8.12 17.85 -19.50
C ASN A 291 -8.33 16.65 -20.41
N GLN A 292 -8.97 16.88 -21.57
CA GLN A 292 -9.09 15.91 -22.67
C GLN A 292 -8.22 16.36 -23.85
N TYR A 293 -7.36 15.47 -24.35
CA TYR A 293 -6.47 15.71 -25.47
C TYR A 293 -6.78 14.78 -26.63
N ASP A 294 -6.65 15.27 -27.88
CA ASP A 294 -6.72 14.45 -29.09
C ASP A 294 -5.47 13.57 -29.18
N ALA A 295 -5.65 12.25 -29.27
CA ALA A 295 -4.56 11.29 -29.25
C ALA A 295 -3.74 11.28 -30.55
N THR A 296 -4.26 11.88 -31.66
CA THR A 296 -3.59 11.93 -32.97
C THR A 296 -2.78 13.20 -33.18
N THR A 297 -3.27 14.34 -32.66
CA THR A 297 -2.65 15.66 -32.87
C THR A 297 -1.95 16.20 -31.62
N GLY A 298 -2.27 15.64 -30.44
CA GLY A 298 -1.81 16.11 -29.12
C GLY A 298 -2.50 17.40 -28.65
N GLU A 299 -3.43 17.97 -29.44
CA GLU A 299 -4.11 19.22 -29.09
C GLU A 299 -5.05 19.05 -27.90
N LEU A 300 -5.14 20.09 -27.08
CA LEU A 300 -6.16 20.18 -26.03
C LEU A 300 -7.53 20.34 -26.67
N ILE A 301 -8.41 19.37 -26.44
CA ILE A 301 -9.81 19.45 -26.88
C ILE A 301 -10.58 20.40 -25.94
N LYS A 302 -10.49 20.13 -24.62
CA LYS A 302 -11.14 20.95 -23.58
C LYS A 302 -10.65 20.59 -22.18
N THR A 303 -10.92 21.47 -21.21
CA THR A 303 -10.93 21.17 -19.79
C THR A 303 -12.36 20.77 -19.38
N LEU A 304 -12.53 19.59 -18.78
CA LEU A 304 -13.83 19.09 -18.37
C LEU A 304 -14.33 19.79 -17.11
N PHE A 305 -13.49 19.84 -16.11
CA PHE A 305 -13.75 20.53 -14.85
C PHE A 305 -12.45 20.85 -14.13
N GLU A 306 -12.57 21.64 -13.07
CA GLU A 306 -11.48 21.97 -12.16
C GLU A 306 -11.87 21.62 -10.72
N GLU A 307 -10.88 21.20 -9.92
CA GLU A 307 -10.97 21.10 -8.46
C GLU A 307 -9.92 21.99 -7.81
N LYS A 308 -10.34 22.72 -6.80
CA LYS A 308 -9.48 23.61 -6.02
C LYS A 308 -9.73 23.40 -4.54
N HIS A 309 -8.66 23.40 -3.77
CA HIS A 309 -8.74 23.32 -2.32
C HIS A 309 -7.80 24.36 -1.68
N GLY A 310 -8.13 24.82 -0.48
CA GLY A 310 -7.30 25.79 0.24
C GLY A 310 -5.99 25.21 0.80
N LYS A 311 -5.83 23.89 0.75
CA LYS A 311 -4.62 23.18 1.17
C LYS A 311 -4.09 22.41 -0.04
N TYR A 312 -4.53 21.18 -0.29
CA TYR A 312 -4.10 20.39 -1.43
C TYR A 312 -5.24 19.51 -1.97
N VAL A 313 -5.08 19.02 -3.19
CA VAL A 313 -5.90 18.01 -3.86
C VAL A 313 -5.02 16.82 -4.23
N GLU A 314 -5.55 15.60 -4.09
CA GLU A 314 -4.82 14.37 -4.38
C GLU A 314 -5.62 13.46 -5.34
N PRO A 315 -5.49 13.65 -6.65
CA PRO A 315 -6.13 12.75 -7.60
C PRO A 315 -5.33 11.45 -7.74
N GLU A 316 -5.81 10.38 -7.13
CA GLU A 316 -5.17 9.05 -7.20
C GLU A 316 -5.75 8.15 -8.31
N HIS A 317 -6.93 8.50 -8.84
CA HIS A 317 -7.63 7.69 -9.85
C HIS A 317 -8.03 8.53 -11.05
N GLY A 318 -7.90 7.94 -12.25
CA GLY A 318 -8.39 8.54 -13.48
C GLY A 318 -9.90 8.36 -13.67
N PRO A 319 -10.48 8.93 -14.75
CA PRO A 319 -11.87 8.70 -15.14
C PRO A 319 -12.19 7.21 -15.31
N ILE A 320 -13.24 6.72 -14.68
CA ILE A 320 -13.72 5.34 -14.80
C ILE A 320 -14.98 5.35 -15.66
N PHE A 321 -14.85 4.89 -16.91
CA PHE A 321 -15.96 4.92 -17.84
C PHE A 321 -17.05 3.90 -17.49
N ARG A 322 -18.31 4.35 -17.59
CA ARG A 322 -19.48 3.54 -17.27
C ARG A 322 -19.82 2.58 -18.42
N PRO A 323 -19.97 1.28 -18.20
CA PRO A 323 -20.39 0.34 -19.24
C PRO A 323 -21.74 0.74 -19.84
N ASN A 324 -21.88 0.55 -21.16
CA ASN A 324 -23.07 0.91 -21.95
C ASN A 324 -23.42 2.43 -22.01
N TYR A 325 -22.62 3.29 -21.36
CA TYR A 325 -22.77 4.74 -21.34
C TYR A 325 -21.41 5.40 -21.63
N PRO A 326 -20.89 5.34 -22.87
CA PRO A 326 -19.53 5.80 -23.20
C PRO A 326 -19.33 7.31 -23.03
N ASP A 327 -20.42 8.04 -22.86
CA ASP A 327 -20.45 9.48 -22.58
C ASP A 327 -20.45 9.79 -21.08
N GLN A 328 -20.34 8.78 -20.20
CA GLN A 328 -20.35 8.94 -18.75
C GLN A 328 -19.13 8.28 -18.10
N PHE A 329 -18.59 8.97 -17.08
CA PHE A 329 -17.50 8.43 -16.27
C PHE A 329 -17.69 8.79 -14.79
N PHE A 330 -17.07 7.99 -13.92
CA PHE A 330 -16.94 8.26 -12.50
C PHE A 330 -15.60 8.93 -12.21
N TRP A 331 -15.65 9.83 -11.23
CA TRP A 331 -14.49 10.50 -10.68
C TRP A 331 -14.49 10.40 -9.17
N PHE A 332 -13.35 10.07 -8.58
CA PHE A 332 -13.16 10.14 -7.14
C PHE A 332 -12.85 11.59 -6.73
N SER A 333 -13.46 12.05 -5.66
CA SER A 333 -13.20 13.39 -5.14
C SER A 333 -13.54 13.50 -3.66
N GLU A 334 -12.72 14.25 -2.95
CA GLU A 334 -12.89 14.56 -1.54
C GLU A 334 -13.55 15.94 -1.31
N ARG A 335 -14.17 16.53 -2.34
CA ARG A 335 -14.73 17.90 -2.33
C ARG A 335 -15.77 18.17 -1.25
N ASP A 336 -16.40 17.15 -0.70
CA ASP A 336 -17.38 17.25 0.41
C ASP A 336 -16.76 16.86 1.77
N GLY A 337 -15.46 16.61 1.80
CA GLY A 337 -14.69 16.27 3.00
C GLY A 337 -14.34 14.80 3.16
N PHE A 338 -14.84 13.92 2.27
CA PHE A 338 -14.54 12.48 2.25
C PHE A 338 -14.41 12.01 0.80
N ASN A 339 -13.64 10.94 0.58
CA ASN A 339 -13.44 10.40 -0.75
C ASN A 339 -14.69 9.66 -1.24
N HIS A 340 -15.36 10.23 -2.24
CA HIS A 340 -16.61 9.75 -2.79
C HIS A 340 -16.63 9.68 -4.32
N LEU A 341 -17.59 8.93 -4.88
CA LEU A 341 -17.81 8.74 -6.31
C LEU A 341 -18.78 9.77 -6.86
N TYR A 342 -18.34 10.50 -7.90
CA TYR A 342 -19.11 11.48 -8.63
C TYR A 342 -19.28 11.04 -10.08
N LEU A 343 -20.51 11.10 -10.61
CA LEU A 343 -20.82 10.81 -12.01
C LEU A 343 -20.77 12.09 -12.84
N TYR A 344 -20.03 12.04 -13.95
CA TYR A 344 -19.89 13.11 -14.92
C TYR A 344 -20.29 12.65 -16.32
N HIS A 345 -20.69 13.60 -17.17
CA HIS A 345 -20.68 13.45 -18.61
C HIS A 345 -19.32 13.83 -19.19
N ILE A 346 -18.99 13.28 -20.36
CA ILE A 346 -17.76 13.56 -21.11
C ILE A 346 -17.65 15.03 -21.54
N ASP A 347 -18.75 15.81 -21.50
CA ASP A 347 -18.73 17.26 -21.70
C ASP A 347 -18.24 18.05 -20.50
N GLY A 348 -18.02 17.39 -19.36
CA GLY A 348 -17.59 17.98 -18.09
C GLY A 348 -18.75 18.30 -17.14
N THR A 349 -20.00 18.09 -17.55
CA THR A 349 -21.15 18.32 -16.69
C THR A 349 -21.22 17.27 -15.58
N ARG A 350 -21.18 17.69 -14.31
CA ARG A 350 -21.42 16.82 -13.17
C ARG A 350 -22.90 16.43 -13.08
N THR A 351 -23.20 15.15 -13.21
CA THR A 351 -24.56 14.64 -13.14
C THR A 351 -25.04 14.51 -11.70
N ARG A 352 -24.24 13.86 -10.85
CA ARG A 352 -24.56 13.65 -9.43
C ARG A 352 -23.37 13.15 -8.61
N GLN A 353 -23.46 13.29 -7.31
CA GLN A 353 -22.70 12.50 -6.34
C GLN A 353 -23.41 11.14 -6.20
N VAL A 354 -22.68 10.03 -6.17
CA VAL A 354 -23.26 8.67 -6.12
C VAL A 354 -23.12 8.05 -4.74
N THR A 355 -22.02 8.32 -4.06
CA THR A 355 -21.81 7.94 -2.65
C THR A 355 -21.68 9.19 -1.78
N GLN A 356 -22.11 9.13 -0.52
CA GLN A 356 -22.08 10.27 0.40
C GLN A 356 -22.10 9.79 1.86
N GLY A 357 -21.57 10.61 2.76
CA GLY A 357 -21.55 10.34 4.21
C GLY A 357 -20.20 10.66 4.84
N ASN A 358 -20.07 10.47 6.14
CA ASN A 358 -18.83 10.69 6.87
C ASN A 358 -17.94 9.42 6.83
N TRP A 359 -17.65 8.94 5.65
CA TRP A 359 -16.87 7.74 5.38
C TRP A 359 -16.29 7.81 3.96
N GLU A 360 -15.38 6.94 3.61
CA GLU A 360 -14.65 6.99 2.35
C GLU A 360 -14.86 5.74 1.49
N VAL A 361 -14.90 5.95 0.18
CA VAL A 361 -14.66 4.90 -0.81
C VAL A 361 -13.15 4.75 -0.95
N THR A 362 -12.64 3.55 -0.65
CA THR A 362 -11.19 3.26 -0.68
C THR A 362 -10.76 2.50 -1.92
N GLU A 363 -11.68 1.81 -2.61
CA GLU A 363 -11.37 1.03 -3.80
C GLU A 363 -12.62 0.89 -4.68
N PHE A 364 -12.44 1.02 -6.00
CA PHE A 364 -13.47 0.73 -6.99
C PHE A 364 -13.35 -0.72 -7.45
N LEU A 365 -14.46 -1.47 -7.46
CA LEU A 365 -14.48 -2.89 -7.84
C LEU A 365 -15.08 -3.15 -9.24
N GLY A 366 -16.02 -2.33 -9.69
CA GLY A 366 -16.68 -2.54 -10.98
C GLY A 366 -18.13 -2.12 -11.00
N PHE A 367 -18.83 -2.61 -12.03
CA PHE A 367 -20.26 -2.36 -12.26
C PHE A 367 -21.02 -3.67 -12.40
N ASP A 368 -22.34 -3.60 -12.23
CA ASP A 368 -23.23 -4.64 -12.74
C ASP A 368 -23.27 -4.61 -14.28
N GLU A 369 -23.74 -5.69 -14.91
CA GLU A 369 -23.79 -5.83 -16.38
C GLU A 369 -24.52 -4.67 -17.08
N ARG A 370 -25.53 -4.09 -16.42
CA ARG A 370 -26.30 -2.96 -16.94
C ARG A 370 -25.66 -1.60 -16.69
N GLY A 371 -24.59 -1.54 -15.89
CA GLY A 371 -24.03 -0.30 -15.43
C GLY A 371 -24.98 0.52 -14.53
N SER A 372 -25.92 -0.13 -13.82
CA SER A 372 -26.90 0.51 -12.94
C SER A 372 -26.45 0.62 -11.49
N LYS A 373 -25.50 -0.23 -11.08
CA LYS A 373 -24.86 -0.24 -9.76
C LYS A 373 -23.35 -0.12 -9.93
N VAL A 374 -22.72 0.58 -9.01
CA VAL A 374 -21.27 0.62 -8.83
C VAL A 374 -20.90 -0.14 -7.56
N PHE A 375 -19.88 -0.98 -7.63
CA PHE A 375 -19.35 -1.76 -6.50
C PHE A 375 -18.03 -1.18 -6.04
N PHE A 376 -17.82 -1.16 -4.72
CA PHE A 376 -16.63 -0.54 -4.13
C PHE A 376 -16.36 -1.09 -2.72
N ILE A 377 -15.17 -0.80 -2.22
CA ILE A 377 -14.81 -0.98 -0.80
C ILE A 377 -14.84 0.37 -0.12
N GLY A 378 -15.30 0.41 1.12
CA GLY A 378 -15.39 1.65 1.89
C GLY A 378 -15.39 1.45 3.39
N THR A 379 -15.34 2.58 4.11
CA THR A 379 -15.17 2.66 5.57
C THR A 379 -16.47 2.99 6.32
N ALA A 380 -17.66 2.80 5.70
CA ALA A 380 -18.94 3.27 6.26
C ALA A 380 -19.31 2.66 7.63
N GLU A 381 -18.82 1.46 7.96
CA GLU A 381 -19.04 0.84 9.28
C GLU A 381 -18.06 1.36 10.32
N SER A 382 -16.77 1.42 9.94
CA SER A 382 -15.69 1.81 10.83
C SER A 382 -14.47 2.25 10.02
N PRO A 383 -13.75 3.30 10.43
CA PRO A 383 -12.53 3.70 9.74
C PRO A 383 -11.38 2.68 9.85
N ILE A 384 -11.42 1.76 10.82
CA ILE A 384 -10.42 0.70 10.96
C ILE A 384 -10.81 -0.61 10.25
N GLU A 385 -11.93 -0.61 9.52
CA GLU A 385 -12.43 -1.75 8.75
C GLU A 385 -12.57 -1.38 7.28
N ARG A 386 -12.66 -2.39 6.42
CA ARG A 386 -12.97 -2.26 5.00
C ARG A 386 -14.12 -3.19 4.69
N HIS A 387 -15.17 -2.66 4.07
CA HIS A 387 -16.36 -3.42 3.76
C HIS A 387 -16.77 -3.23 2.30
N ILE A 388 -17.43 -4.26 1.75
CA ILE A 388 -17.86 -4.30 0.35
C ILE A 388 -19.28 -3.75 0.24
N TYR A 389 -19.45 -2.79 -0.67
CA TYR A 389 -20.73 -2.13 -0.94
C TYR A 389 -21.04 -2.09 -2.44
N SER A 390 -22.30 -1.90 -2.76
CA SER A 390 -22.71 -1.29 -4.01
C SER A 390 -23.59 -0.07 -3.75
N ALA A 391 -23.55 0.89 -4.69
CA ALA A 391 -24.48 2.02 -4.76
C ALA A 391 -25.29 1.93 -6.05
N ASN A 392 -26.62 2.07 -5.94
CA ASN A 392 -27.46 2.26 -7.11
C ASN A 392 -27.25 3.68 -7.65
N ILE A 393 -26.85 3.79 -8.93
CA ILE A 393 -26.45 5.06 -9.53
C ILE A 393 -27.64 6.06 -9.62
N ALA A 394 -28.87 5.57 -9.77
CA ALA A 394 -30.04 6.40 -9.93
C ALA A 394 -30.59 6.99 -8.61
N ASN A 395 -30.59 6.21 -7.53
CA ASN A 395 -31.22 6.59 -6.26
C ASN A 395 -30.27 6.58 -5.06
N GLN A 396 -28.96 6.29 -5.25
CA GLN A 396 -27.91 6.29 -4.22
C GLN A 396 -28.11 5.23 -3.11
N GLN A 397 -28.99 4.26 -3.32
CA GLN A 397 -29.23 3.22 -2.33
C GLN A 397 -27.99 2.36 -2.17
N LEU A 398 -27.45 2.29 -0.94
CA LEU A 398 -26.33 1.44 -0.58
C LEU A 398 -26.79 0.03 -0.23
N THR A 399 -26.00 -0.95 -0.62
CA THR A 399 -26.12 -2.35 -0.20
C THR A 399 -24.76 -2.83 0.28
N LYS A 400 -24.69 -3.36 1.50
CA LYS A 400 -23.47 -3.98 2.06
C LYS A 400 -23.47 -5.48 1.77
N TYR A 401 -22.33 -6.05 1.36
CA TYR A 401 -22.16 -7.47 1.03
C TYR A 401 -21.29 -8.22 2.04
N SER A 402 -20.22 -7.60 2.55
CA SER A 402 -19.38 -8.19 3.59
C SER A 402 -20.20 -8.39 4.88
N ARG A 403 -20.06 -9.54 5.53
CA ARG A 403 -20.88 -9.95 6.68
C ARG A 403 -20.19 -9.78 8.01
N ASP A 404 -18.95 -10.24 8.07
CA ASP A 404 -18.17 -10.25 9.29
C ASP A 404 -17.39 -8.92 9.46
N PRO A 405 -17.14 -8.47 10.70
CA PRO A 405 -16.21 -7.36 10.93
C PRO A 405 -14.81 -7.72 10.46
N GLY A 406 -14.12 -6.77 9.84
CA GLY A 406 -12.76 -7.01 9.39
C GLY A 406 -12.31 -6.13 8.23
N PHE A 407 -11.18 -6.52 7.67
CA PHE A 407 -10.55 -5.85 6.55
C PHE A 407 -10.74 -6.71 5.29
N HIS A 408 -11.71 -6.31 4.46
CA HIS A 408 -12.11 -7.00 3.24
C HIS A 408 -11.39 -6.47 2.01
N SER A 409 -11.05 -7.38 1.11
CA SER A 409 -10.60 -7.13 -0.26
C SER A 409 -11.46 -7.98 -1.19
N ALA A 410 -11.85 -7.47 -2.34
CA ALA A 410 -12.84 -8.16 -3.17
C ALA A 410 -12.55 -8.08 -4.67
N GLN A 411 -13.06 -9.07 -5.40
CA GLN A 411 -13.10 -9.08 -6.86
C GLN A 411 -14.53 -9.31 -7.32
N LEU A 412 -15.04 -8.38 -8.11
CA LEU A 412 -16.35 -8.50 -8.74
C LEU A 412 -16.26 -9.36 -10.01
N SER A 413 -17.20 -10.26 -10.24
CA SER A 413 -17.32 -10.97 -11.52
C SER A 413 -17.62 -10.00 -12.66
N GLN A 414 -17.25 -10.35 -13.89
CA GLN A 414 -17.38 -9.45 -15.05
C GLN A 414 -18.82 -8.98 -15.29
N ASN A 415 -19.82 -9.80 -14.96
CA ASN A 415 -21.24 -9.48 -15.08
C ASN A 415 -21.83 -8.84 -13.80
N GLY A 416 -21.02 -8.71 -12.72
CA GLY A 416 -21.48 -8.16 -11.45
C GLY A 416 -22.38 -9.07 -10.60
N GLU A 417 -22.55 -10.34 -10.96
CA GLU A 417 -23.44 -11.28 -10.26
C GLU A 417 -22.82 -11.87 -9.00
N PHE A 418 -21.48 -11.95 -8.94
CA PHE A 418 -20.76 -12.56 -7.82
C PHE A 418 -19.58 -11.72 -7.36
N ILE A 419 -19.25 -11.89 -6.10
CA ILE A 419 -18.07 -11.30 -5.44
C ILE A 419 -17.23 -12.42 -4.83
N LEU A 420 -15.93 -12.44 -5.13
CA LEU A 420 -14.92 -13.12 -4.33
C LEU A 420 -14.47 -12.15 -3.24
N ASP A 421 -14.82 -12.44 -2.00
CA ASP A 421 -14.45 -11.66 -0.84
C ASP A 421 -13.36 -12.39 -0.06
N THR A 422 -12.22 -11.73 0.16
CA THR A 422 -11.13 -12.21 1.02
C THR A 422 -10.94 -11.23 2.17
N TYR A 423 -11.03 -11.69 3.40
CA TYR A 423 -10.90 -10.81 4.57
C TYR A 423 -10.10 -11.45 5.70
N SER A 424 -9.60 -10.60 6.54
CA SER A 424 -9.04 -10.96 7.85
C SER A 424 -9.62 -10.06 8.95
N SER A 425 -9.50 -10.51 10.19
CA SER A 425 -9.79 -9.69 11.37
C SER A 425 -8.76 -10.00 12.46
N MET A 426 -8.85 -9.35 13.60
CA MET A 426 -7.96 -9.68 14.74
C MET A 426 -7.98 -11.17 15.10
N SER A 427 -9.11 -11.85 14.90
CA SER A 427 -9.31 -13.27 15.25
C SER A 427 -9.32 -14.22 14.05
N VAL A 428 -9.46 -13.70 12.82
CA VAL A 428 -9.52 -14.48 11.58
C VAL A 428 -8.25 -14.24 10.77
N PRO A 429 -7.35 -15.23 10.62
CA PRO A 429 -6.09 -15.07 9.88
C PRO A 429 -6.30 -14.70 8.41
N GLY A 430 -7.28 -15.33 7.78
CA GLY A 430 -7.68 -15.08 6.38
C GLY A 430 -8.84 -15.99 6.02
N LYS A 431 -9.85 -15.43 5.35
CA LYS A 431 -11.00 -16.21 4.86
C LYS A 431 -11.40 -15.71 3.48
N SER A 432 -11.65 -16.64 2.55
CA SER A 432 -12.17 -16.32 1.22
C SER A 432 -13.55 -16.94 1.05
N VAL A 433 -14.50 -16.14 0.56
CA VAL A 433 -15.90 -16.55 0.38
C VAL A 433 -16.44 -16.10 -0.98
N LEU A 434 -17.48 -16.79 -1.45
CA LEU A 434 -18.25 -16.44 -2.64
C LEU A 434 -19.60 -15.87 -2.23
N ILE A 435 -19.93 -14.68 -2.75
CA ILE A 435 -21.18 -13.96 -2.46
C ILE A 435 -21.94 -13.74 -3.77
N GLU A 436 -23.22 -14.07 -3.81
CA GLU A 436 -24.16 -13.71 -4.87
C GLU A 436 -24.71 -12.30 -4.62
N THR A 437 -24.58 -11.41 -5.60
CA THR A 437 -24.90 -9.98 -5.40
C THR A 437 -26.39 -9.68 -5.40
N ASP A 438 -27.17 -10.30 -6.32
CA ASP A 438 -28.61 -9.98 -6.47
C ASP A 438 -29.45 -10.36 -5.24
N LYS A 439 -29.14 -11.50 -4.63
CA LYS A 439 -29.81 -11.96 -3.40
C LYS A 439 -29.05 -11.57 -2.14
N ASN A 440 -27.91 -10.93 -2.28
CA ASN A 440 -26.99 -10.62 -1.17
C ASN A 440 -26.76 -11.87 -0.28
N ARG A 441 -26.41 -12.99 -0.90
CA ARG A 441 -26.34 -14.30 -0.26
C ARG A 441 -24.91 -14.85 -0.26
N LEU A 442 -24.45 -15.28 0.92
CA LEU A 442 -23.25 -16.12 1.00
C LEU A 442 -23.55 -17.46 0.30
N VAL A 443 -22.80 -17.74 -0.77
CA VAL A 443 -22.91 -18.97 -1.53
C VAL A 443 -22.09 -20.07 -0.89
N LYS A 444 -20.82 -19.76 -0.58
CA LYS A 444 -19.83 -20.75 -0.16
C LYS A 444 -18.66 -20.11 0.59
N ASP A 445 -18.15 -20.82 1.58
CA ASP A 445 -16.80 -20.63 2.09
C ASP A 445 -15.81 -21.32 1.16
N ILE A 446 -14.89 -20.57 0.54
CA ILE A 446 -13.90 -21.12 -0.39
C ILE A 446 -12.68 -21.62 0.40
N TYR A 447 -12.20 -20.80 1.33
CA TYR A 447 -10.98 -21.07 2.07
C TYR A 447 -11.00 -20.43 3.45
N LEU A 448 -10.41 -21.11 4.42
CA LEU A 448 -10.08 -20.57 5.74
C LEU A 448 -8.61 -20.86 6.01
N ALA A 449 -7.81 -19.80 6.16
CA ALA A 449 -6.41 -19.93 6.51
C ALA A 449 -6.26 -20.48 7.92
N ARG A 450 -5.30 -21.39 8.09
CA ARG A 450 -4.91 -21.84 9.43
C ARG A 450 -4.23 -20.69 10.18
N ASN A 451 -4.42 -20.64 11.48
CA ASN A 451 -3.66 -19.75 12.33
C ASN A 451 -2.18 -20.22 12.41
N PRO A 452 -1.22 -19.52 11.79
CA PRO A 452 0.18 -19.93 11.82
C PRO A 452 0.83 -19.71 13.19
N LEU A 453 0.16 -18.97 14.08
CA LEU A 453 0.64 -18.62 15.42
C LEU A 453 0.01 -19.49 16.51
N GLU A 454 -0.70 -20.56 16.13
CA GLU A 454 -1.25 -21.53 17.09
C GLU A 454 -0.11 -22.20 17.88
N GLY A 455 -0.21 -22.18 19.21
CA GLY A 455 0.81 -22.71 20.10
C GLY A 455 1.94 -21.73 20.46
N TYR A 456 1.94 -20.53 19.91
CA TYR A 456 2.86 -19.46 20.32
C TYR A 456 2.34 -18.70 21.53
N ASP A 457 3.25 -18.33 22.41
CA ASP A 457 3.00 -17.52 23.62
C ASP A 457 2.94 -16.03 23.23
N LEU A 458 1.76 -15.56 22.80
CA LEU A 458 1.54 -14.20 22.32
C LEU A 458 0.91 -13.31 23.38
N GLY A 459 1.20 -12.02 23.29
CA GLY A 459 0.56 -10.99 24.09
C GLY A 459 -0.90 -10.76 23.68
N GLU A 460 -1.78 -10.56 24.68
CA GLU A 460 -3.16 -10.14 24.45
C GLU A 460 -3.18 -8.77 23.75
N MET A 461 -3.98 -8.65 22.70
CA MET A 461 -4.08 -7.44 21.87
C MET A 461 -5.49 -6.85 21.95
N GLU A 462 -5.56 -5.53 22.13
CA GLU A 462 -6.79 -4.76 22.14
C GLU A 462 -6.70 -3.59 21.15
N ILE A 463 -7.82 -3.27 20.47
CA ILE A 463 -8.01 -2.05 19.69
C ILE A 463 -9.14 -1.25 20.30
N PHE A 464 -8.91 0.03 20.54
CA PHE A 464 -9.88 0.93 21.16
C PHE A 464 -9.58 2.39 20.78
N PRO A 465 -10.58 3.29 20.80
CA PRO A 465 -10.34 4.73 20.63
C PRO A 465 -10.03 5.40 21.97
N ILE A 466 -9.20 6.44 21.91
CA ILE A 466 -9.07 7.48 22.93
C ILE A 466 -9.43 8.83 22.34
N LYS A 467 -9.64 9.87 23.16
CA LYS A 467 -10.01 11.20 22.65
C LYS A 467 -8.80 12.11 22.49
N ALA A 468 -8.73 12.79 21.33
CA ALA A 468 -7.88 13.95 21.13
C ALA A 468 -8.36 15.15 21.95
N ASP A 469 -7.64 16.25 21.92
CA ASP A 469 -7.95 17.50 22.62
C ASP A 469 -9.28 18.14 22.16
N ASP A 470 -9.68 17.94 20.92
CA ASP A 470 -10.92 18.42 20.30
C ASP A 470 -12.09 17.41 20.38
N GLY A 471 -11.87 16.26 21.01
CA GLY A 471 -12.85 15.18 21.15
C GLY A 471 -12.88 14.17 20.00
N THR A 472 -12.00 14.33 18.99
CA THR A 472 -11.83 13.36 17.89
C THR A 472 -11.35 12.01 18.42
N ASP A 473 -11.88 10.90 17.89
CA ASP A 473 -11.40 9.56 18.22
C ASP A 473 -10.04 9.28 17.57
N LEU A 474 -9.09 8.83 18.40
CA LEU A 474 -7.79 8.35 17.96
C LEU A 474 -7.75 6.83 18.24
N TYR A 475 -7.66 6.02 17.19
CA TYR A 475 -7.62 4.56 17.37
C TYR A 475 -6.24 4.10 17.81
N CYS A 476 -6.25 3.25 18.84
CA CYS A 476 -5.08 2.70 19.48
C CYS A 476 -5.07 1.18 19.41
N ARG A 477 -3.87 0.61 19.36
CA ARG A 477 -3.64 -0.82 19.59
C ARG A 477 -2.67 -0.96 20.77
N LEU A 478 -3.04 -1.80 21.73
CA LEU A 478 -2.23 -2.14 22.89
C LEU A 478 -2.01 -3.65 22.93
N ILE A 479 -0.75 -4.08 23.04
CA ILE A 479 -0.36 -5.48 23.22
C ILE A 479 0.25 -5.60 24.61
N LYS A 480 -0.34 -6.45 25.46
CA LYS A 480 0.18 -6.79 26.79
C LYS A 480 1.28 -7.86 26.67
N PRO A 481 2.18 -7.97 27.64
CA PRO A 481 3.10 -9.10 27.69
C PRO A 481 2.38 -10.46 27.68
N ALA A 482 2.99 -11.49 27.07
CA ALA A 482 2.40 -12.81 26.97
C ALA A 482 2.01 -13.38 28.36
N ASN A 483 2.89 -13.24 29.35
CA ASN A 483 2.65 -13.66 30.74
C ASN A 483 2.28 -12.44 31.60
N PHE A 484 1.23 -11.72 31.20
CA PHE A 484 0.79 -10.50 31.87
C PHE A 484 0.29 -10.74 33.29
N ASP A 485 0.85 -9.99 34.25
CA ASP A 485 0.45 -9.96 35.63
C ASP A 485 0.07 -8.51 36.01
N PRO A 486 -1.21 -8.21 36.30
CA PRO A 486 -1.64 -6.85 36.60
C PRO A 486 -1.03 -6.24 37.88
N ALA A 487 -0.35 -7.05 38.73
CA ALA A 487 0.35 -6.58 39.91
C ALA A 487 1.77 -6.08 39.60
N LYS A 488 2.31 -6.37 38.40
CA LYS A 488 3.64 -5.93 37.96
C LYS A 488 3.56 -4.62 37.19
N LYS A 489 4.72 -3.96 37.10
CA LYS A 489 4.91 -2.80 36.22
C LYS A 489 5.80 -3.16 35.04
N TYR A 490 5.37 -2.74 33.86
CA TYR A 490 6.01 -3.07 32.58
C TYR A 490 6.54 -1.84 31.87
N PRO A 491 7.72 -1.93 31.23
CA PRO A 491 8.19 -0.91 30.29
C PRO A 491 7.28 -0.85 29.06
N VAL A 492 7.23 0.30 28.41
CA VAL A 492 6.40 0.50 27.22
C VAL A 492 7.28 0.81 26.01
N MET A 493 7.02 0.13 24.90
CA MET A 493 7.47 0.53 23.57
C MET A 493 6.31 1.14 22.80
N VAL A 494 6.37 2.44 22.52
CA VAL A 494 5.44 3.11 21.59
C VAL A 494 5.99 2.92 20.18
N TYR A 495 5.20 2.26 19.30
CA TYR A 495 5.49 2.17 17.88
C TYR A 495 4.71 3.23 17.14
N VAL A 496 5.41 4.14 16.46
CA VAL A 496 4.80 5.29 15.76
C VAL A 496 5.20 5.33 14.29
N TYR A 497 4.24 5.68 13.43
CA TYR A 497 4.50 6.21 12.10
C TYR A 497 3.97 7.65 12.02
N GLY A 498 2.66 7.82 12.07
CA GLY A 498 1.98 9.10 12.26
C GLY A 498 1.93 10.02 11.05
N GLY A 499 2.47 9.59 9.91
CA GLY A 499 2.49 10.38 8.68
C GLY A 499 1.26 10.16 7.79
N PRO A 500 1.08 11.01 6.77
CA PRO A 500 0.03 10.87 5.76
C PRO A 500 0.00 9.49 5.09
N HIS A 501 -1.16 9.11 4.57
CA HIS A 501 -1.44 7.85 3.84
C HIS A 501 -1.15 6.54 4.58
N VAL A 502 -0.89 6.57 5.88
CA VAL A 502 -0.66 5.36 6.66
C VAL A 502 -1.66 5.23 7.78
N GLN A 503 -2.24 4.04 7.92
CA GLN A 503 -3.08 3.62 9.02
C GLN A 503 -2.49 2.34 9.62
N LEU A 504 -2.02 2.40 10.87
CA LEU A 504 -1.37 1.29 11.56
C LEU A 504 -2.34 0.43 12.37
N VAL A 505 -3.45 1.01 12.80
CA VAL A 505 -4.45 0.34 13.63
C VAL A 505 -5.64 -0.05 12.76
N GLN A 506 -5.80 -1.35 12.54
CA GLN A 506 -6.81 -1.91 11.64
C GLN A 506 -7.43 -3.16 12.25
N ASN A 507 -8.71 -3.41 12.01
CA ASN A 507 -9.32 -4.70 12.32
C ASN A 507 -8.96 -5.73 11.24
N SER A 508 -7.69 -6.05 11.14
CA SER A 508 -7.11 -7.08 10.29
C SER A 508 -6.33 -8.09 11.14
N TRP A 509 -5.74 -9.12 10.53
CA TRP A 509 -4.96 -10.10 11.28
C TRP A 509 -3.86 -9.43 12.12
N GLN A 510 -3.78 -9.81 13.40
CA GLN A 510 -2.90 -9.17 14.38
C GLN A 510 -3.11 -7.63 14.51
N GLY A 511 -4.32 -7.13 14.22
CA GLY A 511 -4.63 -5.70 14.31
C GLY A 511 -3.77 -4.81 13.41
N GLY A 512 -3.22 -5.35 12.31
CA GLY A 512 -2.24 -4.71 11.45
C GLY A 512 -0.81 -4.70 12.02
N ALA A 513 -0.56 -5.35 13.17
CA ALA A 513 0.77 -5.41 13.76
C ALA A 513 1.70 -6.39 13.03
N ARG A 514 2.95 -6.02 12.88
CA ARG A 514 4.02 -6.95 12.49
C ARG A 514 4.43 -7.83 13.68
N LEU A 515 4.86 -9.06 13.42
CA LEU A 515 5.24 -10.01 14.47
C LEU A 515 6.36 -9.52 15.42
N PHE A 516 7.19 -8.60 14.97
CA PHE A 516 8.17 -7.94 15.83
C PHE A 516 7.53 -7.26 17.06
N LEU A 517 6.32 -6.71 16.92
CA LEU A 517 5.62 -6.08 18.03
C LEU A 517 5.16 -7.14 19.05
N GLN A 518 4.73 -8.31 18.60
CA GLN A 518 4.45 -9.46 19.47
C GLN A 518 5.73 -10.01 20.12
N TYR A 519 6.85 -10.05 19.38
CA TYR A 519 8.14 -10.42 19.94
C TYR A 519 8.56 -9.51 21.11
N MET A 520 8.35 -8.19 20.97
CA MET A 520 8.64 -7.25 22.06
C MET A 520 7.69 -7.44 23.25
N ALA A 521 6.41 -7.72 23.00
CA ALA A 521 5.46 -8.08 24.05
C ALA A 521 5.87 -9.36 24.77
N GLN A 522 6.30 -10.40 24.05
CA GLN A 522 6.87 -11.63 24.63
C GLN A 522 8.11 -11.37 25.51
N LYS A 523 8.90 -10.35 25.20
CA LYS A 523 10.04 -9.91 26.03
C LYS A 523 9.64 -9.17 27.30
N GLY A 524 8.36 -8.90 27.50
CA GLY A 524 7.83 -8.23 28.69
C GLY A 524 7.59 -6.74 28.51
N TYR A 525 7.52 -6.23 27.30
CA TYR A 525 7.09 -4.86 27.02
C TYR A 525 5.58 -4.78 26.80
N ILE A 526 4.96 -3.71 27.26
CA ILE A 526 3.70 -3.26 26.66
C ILE A 526 4.03 -2.57 25.36
N VAL A 527 3.36 -2.96 24.28
CA VAL A 527 3.54 -2.31 22.98
C VAL A 527 2.30 -1.51 22.64
N PHE A 528 2.48 -0.22 22.40
CA PHE A 528 1.39 0.70 22.12
C PHE A 528 1.57 1.38 20.76
N THR A 529 0.47 1.50 20.01
CA THR A 529 0.42 2.20 18.72
C THR A 529 -0.83 3.08 18.70
N LEU A 530 -0.71 4.28 18.15
CA LEU A 530 -1.80 5.22 17.98
C LEU A 530 -1.74 5.85 16.60
N ASP A 531 -2.86 5.87 15.86
CA ASP A 531 -3.03 6.66 14.65
C ASP A 531 -3.53 8.05 15.00
N ASN A 532 -2.66 9.05 14.81
CA ASN A 532 -2.93 10.45 15.10
C ASN A 532 -3.63 11.15 13.93
N ARG A 533 -4.14 12.38 14.16
CA ARG A 533 -4.57 13.27 13.08
C ARG A 533 -3.42 13.47 12.08
N GLY A 534 -3.75 13.51 10.80
CA GLY A 534 -2.81 13.49 9.68
C GLY A 534 -2.69 12.13 9.00
N THR A 535 -3.18 11.03 9.63
CA THR A 535 -3.23 9.69 9.00
C THR A 535 -4.50 9.51 8.16
N SER A 536 -4.55 8.49 7.30
CA SER A 536 -5.58 8.33 6.27
C SER A 536 -6.89 7.67 6.74
N ASN A 537 -7.89 7.66 5.84
CA ASN A 537 -9.18 7.00 5.96
C ASN A 537 -10.13 7.58 7.02
N ARG A 538 -9.99 8.86 7.29
CA ARG A 538 -10.76 9.60 8.28
C ARG A 538 -11.38 10.89 7.74
N GLY A 539 -11.20 11.16 6.44
CA GLY A 539 -11.64 12.35 5.72
C GLY A 539 -10.67 13.52 5.82
N LEU A 540 -10.81 14.46 4.88
CA LEU A 540 -9.91 15.59 4.68
C LEU A 540 -9.63 16.40 5.95
N LYS A 541 -10.65 16.64 6.78
CA LYS A 541 -10.45 17.41 8.01
C LYS A 541 -9.43 16.75 8.94
N PHE A 542 -9.48 15.43 9.06
CA PHE A 542 -8.55 14.67 9.90
C PHE A 542 -7.16 14.60 9.28
N GLU A 543 -7.07 14.37 7.97
CA GLU A 543 -5.81 14.21 7.25
C GLU A 543 -5.05 15.54 7.12
N GLN A 544 -5.75 16.61 6.80
CA GLN A 544 -5.15 17.91 6.54
C GLN A 544 -4.92 18.78 7.80
N GLU A 545 -5.10 18.25 9.02
CA GLU A 545 -4.77 18.96 10.27
C GLU A 545 -3.28 19.30 10.38
N THR A 546 -2.43 18.52 9.70
CA THR A 546 -0.97 18.66 9.72
C THR A 546 -0.42 19.60 8.63
N PHE A 547 -1.28 20.06 7.71
CA PHE A 547 -0.87 20.92 6.60
C PHE A 547 -0.10 22.16 7.07
N ARG A 548 1.07 22.42 6.47
CA ARG A 548 2.05 23.46 6.76
C ARG A 548 2.70 23.36 8.15
N ASN A 549 2.46 22.26 8.88
CA ASN A 549 2.82 22.21 10.30
C ASN A 549 3.14 20.78 10.80
N LEU A 550 3.86 20.02 9.97
CA LEU A 550 4.24 18.64 10.28
C LEU A 550 4.96 18.52 11.63
N GLY A 551 4.63 17.46 12.37
CA GLY A 551 5.19 17.19 13.70
C GLY A 551 4.57 18.03 14.81
N THR A 552 3.40 18.63 14.63
CA THR A 552 2.71 19.40 15.66
C THR A 552 1.48 18.66 16.19
N LYS A 553 0.46 18.47 15.37
CA LYS A 553 -0.76 17.74 15.77
C LYS A 553 -0.45 16.28 16.07
N GLU A 554 0.44 15.68 15.30
CA GLU A 554 0.89 14.32 15.52
C GLU A 554 1.51 14.13 16.91
N ILE A 555 2.40 15.06 17.33
CA ILE A 555 2.98 15.05 18.67
C ILE A 555 1.89 15.25 19.75
N GLU A 556 0.96 16.19 19.56
CA GLU A 556 -0.13 16.43 20.51
C GLU A 556 -0.96 15.16 20.75
N ASP A 557 -1.31 14.44 19.68
CA ASP A 557 -2.09 13.22 19.73
C ASP A 557 -1.29 12.05 20.32
N GLN A 558 -0.02 11.87 19.95
CA GLN A 558 0.85 10.86 20.57
C GLN A 558 0.97 11.09 22.09
N LEU A 559 0.98 12.33 22.55
CA LEU A 559 0.95 12.65 23.98
C LEU A 559 -0.38 12.35 24.65
N GLN A 560 -1.51 12.34 23.93
CA GLN A 560 -2.77 11.79 24.49
C GLN A 560 -2.59 10.29 24.79
N GLY A 561 -1.95 9.55 23.86
CA GLY A 561 -1.58 8.15 24.10
C GLY A 561 -0.71 7.97 25.34
N VAL A 562 0.31 8.82 25.52
CA VAL A 562 1.14 8.80 26.75
C VAL A 562 0.32 9.11 28.00
N ARG A 563 -0.60 10.08 27.95
CA ARG A 563 -1.50 10.36 29.07
C ARG A 563 -2.36 9.16 29.42
N TYR A 564 -2.94 8.49 28.41
CA TYR A 564 -3.69 7.26 28.61
C TYR A 564 -2.82 6.16 29.25
N LEU A 565 -1.63 5.89 28.74
CA LEU A 565 -0.71 4.90 29.30
C LEU A 565 -0.40 5.15 30.78
N ARG A 566 -0.25 6.40 31.18
CA ARG A 566 -0.01 6.80 32.57
C ARG A 566 -1.19 6.54 33.52
N THR A 567 -2.39 6.31 33.01
CA THR A 567 -3.55 5.92 33.82
C THR A 567 -3.56 4.43 34.17
N LEU A 568 -2.78 3.63 33.45
CA LEU A 568 -2.74 2.18 33.61
C LEU A 568 -1.81 1.80 34.77
N THR A 569 -2.36 1.12 35.79
CA THR A 569 -1.61 0.78 37.02
C THR A 569 -0.41 -0.12 36.79
N TYR A 570 -0.42 -0.90 35.71
CA TYR A 570 0.62 -1.83 35.32
C TYR A 570 1.69 -1.22 34.38
N VAL A 571 1.57 0.04 34.03
CA VAL A 571 2.58 0.75 33.23
C VAL A 571 3.66 1.34 34.15
N ASP A 572 4.92 1.11 33.82
CA ASP A 572 6.06 1.80 34.40
C ASP A 572 6.28 3.12 33.64
N THR A 573 5.82 4.20 34.23
CA THR A 573 5.83 5.54 33.61
C THR A 573 7.23 6.13 33.44
N ASP A 574 8.24 5.58 34.11
CA ASP A 574 9.64 5.99 34.03
C ASP A 574 10.41 5.20 32.96
N ARG A 575 9.79 4.16 32.38
CA ARG A 575 10.35 3.31 31.33
C ARG A 575 9.46 3.33 30.08
N LEU A 576 9.36 4.51 29.45
CA LEU A 576 8.70 4.71 28.16
C LEU A 576 9.76 4.88 27.08
N GLY A 577 9.67 4.08 26.03
CA GLY A 577 10.48 4.22 24.84
C GLY A 577 9.63 4.37 23.57
N VAL A 578 10.22 4.90 22.51
CA VAL A 578 9.53 5.14 21.22
C VAL A 578 10.37 4.64 20.05
N TYR A 579 9.72 4.00 19.08
CA TYR A 579 10.33 3.48 17.86
C TYR A 579 9.49 3.79 16.64
N GLY A 580 10.13 4.25 15.57
CA GLY A 580 9.49 4.47 14.28
C GLY A 580 10.49 4.53 13.13
N TRP A 581 9.98 4.38 11.90
CA TRP A 581 10.78 4.36 10.68
C TRP A 581 10.26 5.41 9.69
N SER A 582 11.15 6.07 8.91
CA SER A 582 10.77 7.08 7.92
C SER A 582 10.11 8.29 8.58
N PHE A 583 8.87 8.62 8.24
CA PHE A 583 8.07 9.60 8.98
C PHE A 583 7.98 9.24 10.47
N GLY A 584 7.86 7.94 10.80
CA GLY A 584 7.93 7.46 12.18
C GLY A 584 9.28 7.72 12.84
N GLY A 585 10.37 7.72 12.07
CA GLY A 585 11.70 8.17 12.52
C GLY A 585 11.73 9.68 12.82
N PHE A 586 11.12 10.50 11.96
CA PHE A 586 10.87 11.93 12.24
C PHE A 586 10.05 12.11 13.51
N MET A 587 8.96 11.37 13.68
CA MET A 587 8.11 11.43 14.88
C MET A 587 8.86 10.99 16.13
N THR A 588 9.62 9.90 16.08
CA THR A 588 10.46 9.42 17.19
C THR A 588 11.46 10.51 17.62
N THR A 589 12.20 11.05 16.65
CA THR A 589 13.20 12.13 16.93
C THR A 589 12.50 13.39 17.44
N SER A 590 11.35 13.77 16.85
CA SER A 590 10.54 14.91 17.29
C SER A 590 10.07 14.76 18.75
N LEU A 591 9.57 13.60 19.12
CA LEU A 591 9.11 13.31 20.47
C LEU A 591 10.26 13.37 21.49
N MET A 592 11.43 12.81 21.16
CA MET A 592 12.62 12.85 22.01
C MET A 592 13.14 14.27 22.23
N LEU A 593 13.14 15.10 21.19
CA LEU A 593 13.71 16.45 21.21
C LEU A 593 12.72 17.52 21.68
N ARG A 594 11.47 17.47 21.19
CA ARG A 594 10.49 18.54 21.45
C ARG A 594 9.66 18.29 22.72
N LYS A 595 9.70 17.05 23.25
CA LYS A 595 9.05 16.66 24.52
C LYS A 595 10.06 15.93 25.42
N PRO A 596 11.16 16.61 25.78
CA PRO A 596 12.28 15.99 26.48
C PRO A 596 11.86 15.41 27.84
N GLY A 597 12.28 14.16 28.12
CA GLY A 597 11.99 13.46 29.35
C GLY A 597 10.63 12.75 29.39
N VAL A 598 9.84 12.77 28.30
CA VAL A 598 8.63 11.93 28.17
C VAL A 598 9.03 10.50 27.86
N PHE A 599 9.97 10.32 26.92
CA PHE A 599 10.54 9.03 26.56
C PHE A 599 12.00 8.97 27.04
N LYS A 600 12.38 7.83 27.61
CA LYS A 600 13.74 7.57 28.05
C LYS A 600 14.63 7.08 26.90
N VAL A 601 14.06 6.31 25.99
CA VAL A 601 14.76 5.69 24.84
C VAL A 601 14.01 5.99 23.54
N GLY A 602 14.75 6.37 22.50
CA GLY A 602 14.23 6.51 21.13
C GLY A 602 15.05 5.70 20.13
N VAL A 603 14.39 5.00 19.19
CA VAL A 603 15.06 4.39 18.04
C VAL A 603 14.40 4.90 16.77
N ALA A 604 15.11 5.72 16.01
CA ALA A 604 14.64 6.36 14.80
C ALA A 604 15.33 5.76 13.56
N GLY A 605 14.57 5.10 12.70
CA GLY A 605 15.09 4.54 11.46
C GLY A 605 14.79 5.44 10.26
N GLY A 606 15.79 5.72 9.41
CA GLY A 606 15.66 6.55 8.21
C GLY A 606 14.91 7.86 8.45
N PRO A 607 15.24 8.66 9.50
CA PRO A 607 14.42 9.78 9.91
C PRO A 607 14.56 10.98 8.99
N VAL A 608 13.44 11.61 8.62
CA VAL A 608 13.48 12.99 8.13
C VAL A 608 13.87 13.89 9.29
N ILE A 609 14.85 14.78 9.08
CA ILE A 609 15.36 15.73 10.08
C ILE A 609 15.02 17.17 9.73
N ASP A 610 15.11 17.51 8.46
CA ASP A 610 14.75 18.83 7.91
C ASP A 610 14.00 18.62 6.60
N TRP A 611 12.76 19.03 6.54
CA TRP A 611 11.89 18.84 5.36
C TRP A 611 12.40 19.57 4.11
N ARG A 612 13.30 20.56 4.23
CA ARG A 612 13.98 21.16 3.08
C ARG A 612 14.89 20.21 2.33
N LEU A 613 15.24 19.06 2.92
CA LEU A 613 16.07 18.02 2.33
C LEU A 613 15.25 16.86 1.76
N TYR A 614 13.93 16.93 1.84
CA TYR A 614 13.04 15.88 1.33
C TYR A 614 12.47 16.31 -0.03
N GLU A 615 11.96 15.36 -0.80
CA GLU A 615 11.57 15.58 -2.19
C GLU A 615 10.33 16.47 -2.33
N ILE A 616 10.21 17.15 -3.48
CA ILE A 616 9.21 18.20 -3.76
C ILE A 616 7.77 17.67 -3.63
N MET A 617 7.42 16.57 -4.35
CA MET A 617 6.05 16.14 -4.54
C MET A 617 5.34 15.83 -3.23
N TYR A 618 6.04 15.16 -2.32
CA TYR A 618 5.54 14.88 -0.98
C TYR A 618 5.61 16.14 -0.10
N THR A 619 6.80 16.76 -0.03
CA THR A 619 7.02 17.84 0.95
C THR A 619 6.18 19.06 0.66
N GLU A 620 6.14 19.53 -0.59
CA GLU A 620 5.38 20.74 -0.94
C GLU A 620 3.86 20.52 -0.88
N ARG A 621 3.38 19.26 -1.00
CA ARG A 621 1.96 18.94 -0.73
C ARG A 621 1.56 19.25 0.70
N TYR A 622 2.39 18.85 1.67
CA TYR A 622 2.05 18.97 3.09
C TYR A 622 2.61 20.22 3.76
N MET A 623 3.59 20.89 3.14
CA MET A 623 4.29 22.03 3.76
C MET A 623 4.30 23.29 2.89
N ASP A 624 3.81 23.27 1.65
CA ASP A 624 4.09 24.25 0.60
C ASP A 624 5.62 24.40 0.36
N THR A 625 6.06 25.40 -0.38
CA THR A 625 7.50 25.66 -0.56
C THR A 625 8.13 26.23 0.71
N PRO A 626 9.45 26.09 0.91
CA PRO A 626 10.15 26.74 2.02
C PRO A 626 10.04 28.28 2.02
N GLU A 627 9.81 28.90 0.85
CA GLU A 627 9.60 30.33 0.71
C GLU A 627 8.22 30.75 1.20
N GLU A 628 7.18 29.97 0.88
CA GLU A 628 5.78 30.25 1.25
C GLU A 628 5.47 29.90 2.71
N ASN A 629 6.21 28.96 3.30
CA ASN A 629 6.01 28.51 4.68
C ASN A 629 7.31 28.43 5.50
N PRO A 630 8.13 29.49 5.57
CA PRO A 630 9.42 29.44 6.26
C PRO A 630 9.28 29.07 7.74
N GLN A 631 8.21 29.52 8.40
CA GLN A 631 7.97 29.25 9.82
C GLN A 631 7.64 27.78 10.09
N GLY A 632 6.82 27.14 9.23
CA GLY A 632 6.51 25.72 9.36
C GLY A 632 7.74 24.85 9.18
N TYR A 633 8.57 25.14 8.18
CA TYR A 633 9.84 24.44 7.98
C TYR A 633 10.80 24.63 9.16
N ASP A 634 10.94 25.84 9.71
CA ASP A 634 11.79 26.07 10.87
C ASP A 634 11.29 25.35 12.12
N GLN A 635 9.97 25.31 12.32
CA GLN A 635 9.36 24.59 13.44
C GLN A 635 9.51 23.06 13.30
N ALA A 636 9.43 22.55 12.10
CA ALA A 636 9.61 21.11 11.82
C ALA A 636 11.08 20.68 11.75
N ASN A 637 12.04 21.63 11.64
CA ASN A 637 13.46 21.33 11.57
C ASN A 637 14.01 20.86 12.91
N LEU A 638 14.34 19.57 13.01
CA LEU A 638 14.77 18.94 14.25
C LEU A 638 16.17 19.37 14.70
N LEU A 639 16.98 19.94 13.81
CA LEU A 639 18.29 20.50 14.17
C LEU A 639 18.17 21.65 15.20
N ASN A 640 17.04 22.35 15.22
CA ASN A 640 16.77 23.44 16.15
C ASN A 640 16.53 23.00 17.60
N TYR A 641 16.41 21.70 17.84
CA TYR A 641 16.04 21.15 19.15
C TYR A 641 17.07 20.20 19.74
N VAL A 642 18.21 19.97 19.07
CA VAL A 642 19.22 18.98 19.46
C VAL A 642 19.66 19.16 20.92
N SER A 643 19.91 20.40 21.37
CA SER A 643 20.32 20.72 22.75
C SER A 643 19.28 20.34 23.83
N LYS A 644 18.04 20.02 23.43
CA LYS A 644 16.97 19.62 24.34
C LYS A 644 16.90 18.12 24.58
N LEU A 645 17.69 17.31 23.86
CA LEU A 645 17.66 15.84 23.98
C LEU A 645 17.86 15.42 25.44
N LYS A 646 16.95 14.60 25.94
CA LYS A 646 17.06 13.88 27.20
C LYS A 646 16.76 12.43 26.96
N GLY A 647 17.63 11.53 27.45
CA GLY A 647 17.53 10.09 27.20
C GLY A 647 18.38 9.64 26.03
N ASP A 648 18.29 8.36 25.73
CA ASP A 648 19.16 7.67 24.77
C ASP A 648 18.48 7.61 23.41
N LEU A 649 19.19 8.02 22.35
CA LEU A 649 18.68 8.06 20.97
C LEU A 649 19.61 7.29 20.04
N LEU A 650 19.05 6.27 19.36
CA LEU A 650 19.69 5.56 18.27
C LEU A 650 19.09 6.00 16.94
N ILE A 651 19.93 6.51 16.05
CA ILE A 651 19.58 6.74 14.64
C ILE A 651 20.09 5.55 13.82
N ILE A 652 19.22 4.97 12.98
CA ILE A 652 19.58 3.90 12.02
C ILE A 652 19.27 4.41 10.62
N HIS A 653 20.17 4.20 9.65
CA HIS A 653 19.96 4.67 8.28
C HIS A 653 20.59 3.76 7.23
N GLY A 654 19.87 3.52 6.12
CA GLY A 654 20.44 2.91 4.91
C GLY A 654 21.39 3.87 4.20
N GLN A 655 22.59 3.41 3.81
CA GLN A 655 23.56 4.31 3.16
C GLN A 655 23.22 4.63 1.71
N GLN A 656 22.37 3.82 1.08
CA GLN A 656 21.87 4.02 -0.29
C GLN A 656 20.39 4.40 -0.29
N ASP A 657 19.95 5.10 0.77
CA ASP A 657 18.57 5.56 0.91
C ASP A 657 18.30 6.70 -0.10
N ASP A 658 17.49 6.40 -1.09
CA ASP A 658 17.02 7.25 -2.18
C ASP A 658 15.66 7.93 -1.87
N VAL A 659 15.04 7.59 -0.75
CA VAL A 659 13.76 8.14 -0.25
C VAL A 659 14.01 9.22 0.79
N VAL A 660 14.65 8.85 1.91
CA VAL A 660 15.12 9.80 2.93
C VAL A 660 16.64 9.82 2.86
N VAL A 661 17.17 10.75 2.12
CA VAL A 661 18.61 10.77 1.82
C VAL A 661 19.47 10.81 3.09
N PRO A 662 20.62 10.09 3.15
CA PRO A 662 21.47 9.97 4.36
C PRO A 662 21.96 11.31 4.93
N GLN A 663 21.91 12.38 4.15
CA GLN A 663 22.23 13.75 4.56
C GLN A 663 21.43 14.21 5.79
N HIS A 664 20.18 13.74 5.96
CA HIS A 664 19.37 14.00 7.15
C HIS A 664 20.11 13.58 8.42
N SER A 665 20.52 12.31 8.48
CA SER A 665 21.24 11.76 9.64
C SER A 665 22.61 12.37 9.83
N PHE A 666 23.37 12.61 8.75
CA PHE A 666 24.70 13.21 8.86
C PHE A 666 24.64 14.66 9.41
N ARG A 667 23.67 15.47 8.95
CA ARG A 667 23.46 16.81 9.50
C ARG A 667 23.06 16.75 10.98
N PHE A 668 22.22 15.78 11.35
CA PHE A 668 21.81 15.60 12.74
C PHE A 668 22.99 15.21 13.63
N VAL A 669 23.79 14.21 13.24
CA VAL A 669 25.00 13.79 13.96
C VAL A 669 25.97 14.97 14.07
N ARG A 670 26.20 15.73 12.99
CA ARG A 670 27.07 16.90 13.02
C ARG A 670 26.58 17.94 14.02
N LYS A 671 25.28 18.22 14.05
CA LYS A 671 24.68 19.17 15.00
C LYS A 671 24.81 18.67 16.45
N CYS A 672 24.65 17.37 16.69
CA CYS A 672 24.89 16.79 18.02
C CYS A 672 26.33 16.98 18.49
N VAL A 673 27.30 16.80 17.61
CA VAL A 673 28.73 17.05 17.92
C VAL A 673 28.97 18.53 18.29
N GLU A 674 28.38 19.46 17.54
CA GLU A 674 28.49 20.91 17.79
C GLU A 674 27.90 21.34 19.15
N GLU A 675 26.81 20.69 19.55
CA GLU A 675 26.10 20.95 20.82
C GLU A 675 26.66 20.13 22.00
N GLY A 676 27.62 19.23 21.74
CA GLY A 676 28.16 18.29 22.75
C GLY A 676 27.18 17.20 23.21
N ILE A 677 26.14 16.90 22.42
CA ILE A 677 25.13 15.88 22.70
C ILE A 677 25.60 14.53 22.17
N GLN A 678 25.47 13.48 23.00
CA GLN A 678 25.80 12.12 22.59
C GLN A 678 24.56 11.40 22.07
N ILE A 679 24.71 10.70 20.94
CA ILE A 679 23.72 9.79 20.35
C ILE A 679 24.43 8.57 19.79
N ASP A 680 23.68 7.51 19.53
CA ASP A 680 24.13 6.36 18.76
C ASP A 680 23.70 6.49 17.30
N TYR A 681 24.60 6.13 16.38
CA TYR A 681 24.32 6.08 14.95
C TYR A 681 24.77 4.75 14.37
N PHE A 682 23.85 4.06 13.64
CA PHE A 682 24.17 2.78 13.00
C PHE A 682 23.77 2.77 11.52
N PRO A 683 24.72 2.82 10.57
CA PRO A 683 24.45 2.73 9.15
C PRO A 683 24.28 1.29 8.68
N TYR A 684 23.44 1.10 7.63
CA TYR A 684 23.36 -0.13 6.86
C TYR A 684 23.94 0.12 5.45
N PRO A 685 25.16 -0.30 5.15
CA PRO A 685 25.95 0.19 4.00
C PRO A 685 25.36 -0.11 2.62
N THR A 686 24.65 -1.20 2.41
CA THR A 686 24.12 -1.58 1.08
C THR A 686 22.61 -1.44 0.97
N HIS A 687 21.97 -0.93 2.00
CA HIS A 687 20.52 -0.86 2.01
C HIS A 687 20.01 0.50 1.56
N PRO A 688 18.92 0.51 0.73
CA PRO A 688 18.10 1.69 0.47
C PRO A 688 17.27 2.03 1.70
N HIS A 689 16.16 2.74 1.52
CA HIS A 689 15.28 3.19 2.61
C HIS A 689 14.86 2.08 3.60
N ASN A 690 14.64 0.87 3.11
CA ASN A 690 14.25 -0.26 3.94
C ASN A 690 15.33 -1.34 3.98
N VAL A 691 15.75 -1.75 5.18
CA VAL A 691 16.59 -2.93 5.37
C VAL A 691 15.76 -4.19 5.12
N ARG A 692 16.18 -5.00 4.14
CA ARG A 692 15.45 -6.18 3.64
C ARG A 692 16.28 -7.47 3.77
N GLY A 693 15.63 -8.60 3.47
CA GLY A 693 16.28 -9.90 3.47
C GLY A 693 16.75 -10.33 4.86
N ILE A 694 17.85 -11.06 4.92
CA ILE A 694 18.41 -11.62 6.16
C ILE A 694 18.85 -10.51 7.14
N ASP A 695 19.29 -9.36 6.64
CA ASP A 695 19.75 -8.24 7.45
C ASP A 695 18.63 -7.58 8.25
N ARG A 696 17.38 -7.83 7.87
CA ARG A 696 16.23 -7.35 8.64
C ARG A 696 16.17 -7.97 10.04
N ALA A 697 16.56 -9.25 10.21
CA ALA A 697 16.65 -9.87 11.53
C ALA A 697 17.72 -9.19 12.40
N HIS A 698 18.88 -8.85 11.78
CA HIS A 698 19.93 -8.07 12.44
C HIS A 698 19.43 -6.68 12.88
N LEU A 699 18.68 -5.99 12.01
CA LEU A 699 18.04 -4.70 12.34
C LEU A 699 17.14 -4.83 13.57
N LEU A 700 16.21 -5.78 13.57
CA LEU A 700 15.27 -5.97 14.67
C LEU A 700 15.97 -6.37 15.97
N LYS A 701 17.06 -7.14 15.88
CA LYS A 701 17.91 -7.45 17.02
C LYS A 701 18.59 -6.19 17.58
N LYS A 702 19.09 -5.31 16.71
CA LYS A 702 19.70 -4.03 17.10
C LYS A 702 18.69 -3.16 17.84
N ILE A 703 17.47 -3.05 17.32
CA ILE A 703 16.38 -2.28 17.93
C ILE A 703 16.01 -2.85 19.31
N SER A 704 15.68 -4.16 19.38
CA SER A 704 15.25 -4.79 20.62
C SER A 704 16.34 -4.72 21.70
N LYS A 705 17.61 -4.93 21.31
CA LYS A 705 18.74 -4.84 22.24
C LYS A 705 18.91 -3.41 22.76
N TYR A 706 18.72 -2.39 21.94
CA TYR A 706 18.83 -1.00 22.39
C TYR A 706 17.77 -0.66 23.45
N PHE A 707 16.55 -1.16 23.27
CA PHE A 707 15.52 -1.04 24.31
C PHE A 707 15.90 -1.79 25.60
N ASP A 708 16.41 -3.02 25.50
CA ASP A 708 16.81 -3.79 26.68
C ASP A 708 17.97 -3.16 27.46
N ASP A 709 18.92 -2.53 26.76
CA ASP A 709 20.12 -1.96 27.38
C ASP A 709 19.83 -0.60 28.05
N HIS A 710 18.84 0.15 27.60
CA HIS A 710 18.64 1.55 27.98
C HIS A 710 17.27 1.82 28.65
N LEU A 711 16.27 0.95 28.51
CA LEU A 711 14.94 1.12 29.09
C LEU A 711 14.71 0.22 30.31
#